data_283b144d906e98009f923b9e594fa051
#
_entry.id   283b144d906e98009f923b9e594fa051
#
_cell.length_a   1.000
_cell.length_b   1.000
_cell.length_c   1.000
_cell.angle_alpha   90.00
_cell.angle_beta   90.00
_cell.angle_gamma   90.00
#
_symmetry.space_group_name_H-M   'P 1'
#
loop_
_entity.id
_entity.type
_entity.pdbx_description
1 polymer ?
#
loop_
_entity_poly.entity_id
_entity_poly.type
_entity_poly.pdbx_seq_one_letter_code
_entity_poly.pdbx_strand_id
1 'polypeptide(L)'
;MIEEALASDLDPGIFSTIDEGDVAKSPNFLDFCINKKFLNVLPYPRQIEVGLSFFEEYCPECSNPDWVHGEERDLDLFDQPMGEILENVKLLKFGLCPKCGKNRNDFVKQGYFHNPYELAGCAGQRSGKSAVVAMVAAYILHRYLCIPDPIRTLGLLSSSQLYMSMTAVSAGQAEASLWTPFKEYVDQAPWFVEYHKLLADTGERLGTELLHRPRTFLVYKHKRIACMYEAPNKRRLRGPTRFFTAIDEIGWMEADSDKQSVTMSADEISASLDNSLRTVRSMVETLRAKRSLFNLPDGYACNISSPSDKNDRIMRSVRAARTNRKIYAYHYPTWEANPFISRESLQPEYDKSKMVAERDFGAVPPLANDPFIDNPNCVDLMINPEHKHNLIRVKMEYNIDDFGNKTKYAKVEIPHIDKRKPRMLLVDAGEKRNHFAVMLMTWEAKMDRPRVDYVFDVPPEEGIPINFALMWEHCFKPLVSGLLIKHMFSDTWNSTDLVQKLRQYKVMSEQYTLKFMDLVEIAARLSSGELILPKPELPVEDLRMTYENPIEFVDGKPILGLILQMLTVRQVGRRVTKPLNGEDDMFRALALGMYHIARPELKRIYSIEAAGGAGGNLGVISSKSRGSSGIDPRKKTSGANLATKRGFRGR
;
A
#
# COMPACT_ATOMS: atom_id res chain seq x y z
N MET A 1 22.20 19.17 -19.69
CA MET A 1 23.24 18.09 -19.82
C MET A 1 22.76 16.89 -20.65
N ILE A 2 21.64 16.20 -20.29
CA ILE A 2 21.16 15.07 -21.12
C ILE A 2 20.60 15.56 -22.46
N GLU A 3 19.83 16.64 -22.46
CA GLU A 3 19.32 17.27 -23.68
C GLU A 3 20.44 17.79 -24.59
N GLU A 4 21.47 18.41 -24.02
CA GLU A 4 22.67 18.82 -24.75
C GLU A 4 23.44 17.63 -25.33
N ALA A 5 23.51 16.51 -24.59
CA ALA A 5 24.16 15.28 -25.06
C ALA A 5 23.41 14.60 -26.22
N LEU A 6 22.09 14.79 -26.31
CA LEU A 6 21.24 14.23 -27.37
C LEU A 6 21.08 15.15 -28.58
N ALA A 7 21.38 16.44 -28.45
CA ALA A 7 21.21 17.46 -29.48
C ALA A 7 22.31 17.44 -30.56
N SER A 8 22.79 16.30 -31.00
CA SER A 8 23.75 16.23 -32.11
C SER A 8 22.99 15.98 -33.42
N ASP A 9 23.18 16.87 -34.41
CA ASP A 9 22.73 16.73 -35.80
C ASP A 9 23.57 15.67 -36.55
N LEU A 10 23.45 14.39 -36.09
CA LEU A 10 24.14 13.29 -36.74
C LEU A 10 23.38 12.84 -37.98
N ASP A 11 24.09 12.75 -39.13
CA ASP A 11 23.55 12.24 -40.37
C ASP A 11 23.05 10.79 -40.22
N PRO A 12 21.79 10.49 -40.50
CA PRO A 12 21.25 9.14 -40.48
C PRO A 12 22.01 8.10 -41.31
N GLY A 13 22.74 8.55 -42.36
CA GLY A 13 23.56 7.67 -43.20
C GLY A 13 24.77 7.05 -42.50
N ILE A 14 25.24 7.64 -41.42
CA ILE A 14 26.39 7.15 -40.62
C ILE A 14 26.06 5.82 -39.95
N PHE A 15 24.81 5.56 -39.61
CA PHE A 15 24.37 4.39 -38.86
C PHE A 15 24.32 3.10 -39.67
N SER A 16 24.33 3.16 -40.97
CA SER A 16 24.36 1.98 -41.86
C SER A 16 25.71 1.24 -41.84
N THR A 17 26.76 1.84 -41.26
CA THR A 17 28.12 1.27 -41.21
C THR A 17 28.46 0.53 -39.89
N ILE A 18 27.55 0.59 -38.89
CA ILE A 18 27.71 -0.12 -37.61
C ILE A 18 26.94 -1.45 -37.74
N ASP A 19 27.66 -2.56 -37.74
CA ASP A 19 27.04 -3.89 -37.71
C ASP A 19 26.54 -4.17 -36.26
N GLU A 20 25.30 -3.79 -36.00
CA GLU A 20 24.68 -3.82 -34.68
C GLU A 20 23.98 -5.13 -34.35
N GLY A 21 24.02 -6.06 -35.27
CA GLY A 21 23.26 -7.30 -35.13
C GLY A 21 21.76 -7.10 -35.35
N ASP A 22 21.10 -8.16 -35.59
CA ASP A 22 19.65 -8.20 -35.86
C ASP A 22 18.91 -8.47 -34.54
N VAL A 23 17.85 -7.71 -34.19
CA VAL A 23 16.95 -7.97 -33.07
C VAL A 23 16.39 -9.39 -33.11
N ALA A 24 16.19 -9.93 -34.31
CA ALA A 24 15.79 -11.33 -34.51
C ALA A 24 16.81 -12.32 -33.95
N LYS A 25 18.07 -11.93 -33.79
CA LYS A 25 19.15 -12.77 -33.25
C LYS A 25 19.44 -12.49 -31.78
N SER A 26 18.68 -11.64 -31.10
CA SER A 26 18.83 -11.43 -29.65
C SER A 26 18.60 -12.74 -28.89
N PRO A 27 19.45 -13.07 -27.91
CA PRO A 27 19.23 -14.24 -27.07
C PRO A 27 17.92 -14.10 -26.27
N ASN A 28 17.42 -15.19 -25.71
CA ASN A 28 16.41 -15.10 -24.69
C ASN A 28 17.01 -14.61 -23.36
N PHE A 29 16.17 -14.24 -22.39
CA PHE A 29 16.60 -13.65 -21.12
C PHE A 29 17.60 -14.53 -20.37
N LEU A 30 17.37 -15.84 -20.30
CA LEU A 30 18.26 -16.74 -19.56
C LEU A 30 19.62 -16.86 -20.27
N ASP A 31 19.63 -17.06 -21.59
CA ASP A 31 20.88 -17.08 -22.36
C ASP A 31 21.64 -15.75 -22.22
N PHE A 32 20.93 -14.61 -22.17
CA PHE A 32 21.55 -13.30 -21.92
C PHE A 32 22.19 -13.22 -20.54
N CYS A 33 21.57 -13.80 -19.52
CA CYS A 33 22.13 -13.80 -18.17
C CYS A 33 23.37 -14.70 -18.03
N ILE A 34 23.29 -15.96 -18.50
CA ILE A 34 24.31 -16.97 -18.19
C ILE A 34 25.49 -17.03 -19.19
N ASN A 35 25.30 -16.56 -20.42
CA ASN A 35 26.30 -16.66 -21.45
C ASN A 35 27.47 -15.69 -21.21
N LYS A 36 28.71 -16.20 -21.35
CA LYS A 36 29.95 -15.45 -21.18
C LYS A 36 30.09 -14.23 -22.09
N LYS A 37 29.38 -14.18 -23.21
CA LYS A 37 29.34 -13.02 -24.12
C LYS A 37 28.51 -11.86 -23.54
N PHE A 38 27.52 -12.18 -22.69
CA PHE A 38 26.60 -11.19 -22.12
C PHE A 38 26.89 -10.99 -20.63
N LEU A 39 25.90 -11.16 -19.71
CA LEU A 39 26.11 -10.83 -18.31
C LEU A 39 27.06 -11.78 -17.58
N ASN A 40 27.14 -13.05 -18.00
CA ASN A 40 27.91 -14.09 -17.32
C ASN A 40 27.57 -14.21 -15.82
N VAL A 41 26.29 -14.15 -15.51
CA VAL A 41 25.72 -14.22 -14.15
C VAL A 41 24.75 -15.38 -14.08
N LEU A 42 24.82 -16.17 -13.02
CA LEU A 42 23.85 -17.22 -12.74
C LEU A 42 22.75 -16.64 -11.83
N PRO A 43 21.54 -16.36 -12.35
CA PRO A 43 20.44 -15.88 -11.53
C PRO A 43 19.93 -16.97 -10.59
N TYR A 44 19.28 -16.59 -9.49
CA TYR A 44 18.57 -17.54 -8.64
C TYR A 44 17.38 -18.19 -9.39
N PRO A 45 16.94 -19.40 -9.02
CA PRO A 45 15.85 -20.10 -9.72
C PRO A 45 14.59 -19.23 -9.89
N ARG A 46 14.15 -18.50 -8.85
CA ARG A 46 12.99 -17.60 -8.95
C ARG A 46 13.25 -16.39 -9.84
N GLN A 47 14.48 -15.91 -9.93
CA GLN A 47 14.83 -14.82 -10.84
C GLN A 47 14.76 -15.25 -12.30
N ILE A 48 15.15 -16.50 -12.58
CA ILE A 48 15.00 -17.11 -13.91
C ILE A 48 13.53 -17.23 -14.28
N GLU A 49 12.73 -17.75 -13.37
CA GLU A 49 11.29 -17.88 -13.54
C GLU A 49 10.63 -16.54 -13.86
N VAL A 50 10.93 -15.52 -13.06
CA VAL A 50 10.41 -14.15 -13.27
C VAL A 50 10.77 -13.65 -14.66
N GLY A 51 12.03 -13.77 -15.08
CA GLY A 51 12.46 -13.29 -16.39
C GLY A 51 11.82 -14.05 -17.55
N LEU A 52 11.84 -15.39 -17.52
CA LEU A 52 11.26 -16.22 -18.58
C LEU A 52 9.74 -16.04 -18.70
N SER A 53 9.04 -15.94 -17.58
CA SER A 53 7.60 -15.74 -17.57
C SER A 53 7.20 -14.32 -17.98
N PHE A 54 7.93 -13.30 -17.51
CA PHE A 54 7.68 -11.91 -17.90
C PHE A 54 7.89 -11.67 -19.39
N PHE A 55 8.95 -12.24 -19.97
CA PHE A 55 9.19 -12.12 -21.40
C PHE A 55 8.49 -13.22 -22.21
N GLU A 56 7.85 -14.20 -21.58
CA GLU A 56 7.21 -15.37 -22.24
C GLU A 56 8.17 -16.05 -23.22
N GLU A 57 9.39 -16.38 -22.78
CA GLU A 57 10.48 -16.90 -23.63
C GLU A 57 10.69 -18.42 -23.49
N TYR A 58 9.65 -19.13 -23.17
CA TYR A 58 9.61 -20.59 -23.10
C TYR A 58 8.47 -21.17 -23.96
N CYS A 59 8.57 -22.42 -24.35
CA CYS A 59 7.48 -23.09 -25.06
C CYS A 59 6.48 -23.69 -24.05
N PRO A 60 5.23 -23.22 -23.98
CA PRO A 60 4.24 -23.74 -23.04
C PRO A 60 3.80 -25.18 -23.34
N GLU A 61 3.93 -25.65 -24.58
CA GLU A 61 3.55 -27.01 -24.97
C GLU A 61 4.66 -28.03 -24.80
N CYS A 62 5.92 -27.61 -24.86
CA CYS A 62 7.08 -28.49 -24.81
C CYS A 62 7.80 -28.46 -23.47
N SER A 63 7.48 -27.51 -22.60
CA SER A 63 7.97 -27.43 -21.23
C SER A 63 7.09 -28.26 -20.30
N ASN A 64 7.59 -28.60 -19.13
CA ASN A 64 6.79 -29.25 -18.09
C ASN A 64 5.65 -28.30 -17.67
N PRO A 65 4.37 -28.76 -17.70
CA PRO A 65 3.23 -27.94 -17.34
C PRO A 65 3.29 -27.36 -15.91
N ASP A 66 3.88 -28.07 -14.96
CA ASP A 66 4.03 -27.63 -13.57
C ASP A 66 4.92 -26.39 -13.41
N TRP A 67 5.76 -26.14 -14.41
CA TRP A 67 6.59 -24.95 -14.47
C TRP A 67 5.83 -23.71 -14.98
N VAL A 68 4.79 -23.90 -15.76
CA VAL A 68 4.10 -22.85 -16.53
C VAL A 68 2.90 -22.24 -15.79
N HIS A 69 2.24 -22.98 -14.91
CA HIS A 69 0.92 -22.62 -14.37
C HIS A 69 0.85 -22.44 -12.84
N GLY A 70 1.95 -22.28 -12.19
CA GLY A 70 2.20 -22.24 -10.75
C GLY A 70 1.33 -21.41 -9.83
N GLU A 71 0.07 -21.76 -9.61
CA GLU A 71 -0.67 -21.32 -8.41
C GLU A 71 -0.37 -22.19 -7.17
N GLU A 72 0.08 -23.44 -7.36
CA GLU A 72 0.53 -24.37 -6.31
C GLU A 72 1.83 -25.03 -6.77
N ARG A 73 2.96 -24.33 -6.62
CA ARG A 73 4.25 -24.92 -6.94
C ARG A 73 4.80 -25.65 -5.74
N ASP A 74 5.07 -26.93 -5.94
CA ASP A 74 5.85 -27.72 -5.01
C ASP A 74 7.23 -27.07 -4.83
N LEU A 75 7.61 -26.78 -3.59
CA LEU A 75 8.86 -26.12 -3.20
C LEU A 75 10.12 -26.91 -3.64
N ASP A 76 9.97 -28.14 -4.07
CA ASP A 76 11.05 -29.04 -4.50
C ASP A 76 11.81 -28.59 -5.75
N LEU A 77 11.29 -27.62 -6.52
CA LEU A 77 12.02 -27.00 -7.64
C LEU A 77 13.24 -26.21 -7.22
N PHE A 78 13.38 -25.87 -5.93
CA PHE A 78 14.53 -25.13 -5.40
C PHE A 78 15.77 -25.99 -5.20
N ASP A 79 15.60 -27.27 -4.91
CA ASP A 79 16.69 -28.22 -4.71
C ASP A 79 17.19 -28.81 -6.04
N GLN A 80 16.49 -28.53 -7.15
CA GLN A 80 16.90 -29.02 -8.46
C GLN A 80 18.10 -28.23 -9.00
N PRO A 81 19.19 -28.91 -9.41
CA PRO A 81 20.30 -28.26 -10.09
C PRO A 81 19.83 -27.51 -11.34
N MET A 82 20.48 -26.41 -11.68
CA MET A 82 20.16 -25.59 -12.86
C MET A 82 20.01 -26.42 -14.14
N GLY A 83 20.75 -27.54 -14.27
CA GLY A 83 20.64 -28.47 -15.38
C GLY A 83 19.24 -29.06 -15.51
N GLU A 84 18.63 -29.51 -14.41
CA GLU A 84 17.29 -30.08 -14.40
C GLU A 84 16.21 -29.05 -14.75
N ILE A 85 16.38 -27.79 -14.29
CA ILE A 85 15.47 -26.69 -14.67
C ILE A 85 15.51 -26.49 -16.19
N LEU A 86 16.71 -26.46 -16.79
CA LEU A 86 16.89 -26.28 -18.24
C LEU A 86 16.41 -27.49 -19.06
N GLU A 87 16.44 -28.69 -18.51
CA GLU A 87 15.88 -29.89 -19.15
C GLU A 87 14.34 -29.85 -19.19
N ASN A 88 13.72 -29.35 -18.14
CA ASN A 88 12.26 -29.26 -18.02
C ASN A 88 11.67 -28.06 -18.78
N VAL A 89 12.43 -27.01 -19.03
CA VAL A 89 11.98 -25.82 -19.74
C VAL A 89 12.56 -25.77 -21.15
N LYS A 90 11.71 -25.73 -22.17
CA LYS A 90 12.15 -25.57 -23.57
C LYS A 90 12.12 -24.10 -23.96
N LEU A 91 13.29 -23.49 -23.92
CA LEU A 91 13.48 -22.07 -24.25
C LEU A 91 13.20 -21.79 -25.73
N LEU A 92 12.60 -20.63 -25.98
CA LEU A 92 12.47 -20.11 -27.34
C LEU A 92 13.85 -19.57 -27.81
N LYS A 93 14.25 -19.97 -29.01
CA LYS A 93 15.40 -19.40 -29.70
C LYS A 93 14.92 -18.45 -30.77
N PHE A 94 15.28 -17.17 -30.65
CA PHE A 94 14.82 -16.12 -31.58
C PHE A 94 13.28 -16.09 -31.73
N GLY A 95 12.55 -16.36 -30.65
CA GLY A 95 11.09 -16.39 -30.64
C GLY A 95 10.45 -17.64 -31.25
N LEU A 96 11.24 -18.71 -31.55
CA LEU A 96 10.79 -20.00 -32.09
C LEU A 96 11.10 -21.13 -31.09
N CYS A 97 10.19 -22.07 -30.97
CA CYS A 97 10.46 -23.30 -30.22
C CYS A 97 11.32 -24.25 -31.07
N PRO A 98 12.50 -24.67 -30.59
CA PRO A 98 13.36 -25.57 -31.35
C PRO A 98 12.79 -26.98 -31.47
N LYS A 99 11.79 -27.37 -30.63
CA LYS A 99 11.19 -28.70 -30.62
C LYS A 99 9.95 -28.81 -31.50
N CYS A 100 8.99 -27.90 -31.38
CA CYS A 100 7.74 -27.92 -32.12
C CYS A 100 7.65 -26.94 -33.30
N GLY A 101 8.64 -26.04 -33.45
CA GLY A 101 8.69 -25.04 -34.53
C GLY A 101 7.69 -23.92 -34.43
N LYS A 102 6.83 -23.87 -33.40
CA LYS A 102 5.87 -22.77 -33.19
C LYS A 102 6.59 -21.51 -32.76
N ASN A 103 6.08 -20.38 -33.24
CA ASN A 103 6.59 -19.07 -32.88
C ASN A 103 5.73 -18.41 -31.78
N ARG A 104 6.23 -17.29 -31.24
CA ARG A 104 5.56 -16.55 -30.18
C ARG A 104 4.11 -16.13 -30.54
N ASN A 105 3.84 -15.72 -31.81
CA ASN A 105 2.50 -15.33 -32.22
C ASN A 105 1.53 -16.52 -32.25
N ASP A 106 2.01 -17.74 -32.49
CA ASP A 106 1.17 -18.92 -32.43
C ASP A 106 0.68 -19.15 -30.99
N PHE A 107 1.55 -18.97 -30.01
CA PHE A 107 1.19 -19.05 -28.59
C PHE A 107 0.26 -17.91 -28.13
N VAL A 108 0.41 -16.71 -28.67
CA VAL A 108 -0.53 -15.59 -28.42
C VAL A 108 -1.92 -15.93 -28.99
N LYS A 109 -2.00 -16.46 -30.20
CA LYS A 109 -3.29 -16.85 -30.84
C LYS A 109 -3.98 -17.97 -30.07
N GLN A 110 -3.21 -18.87 -29.47
CA GLN A 110 -3.71 -19.98 -28.66
C GLN A 110 -4.07 -19.58 -27.24
N GLY A 111 -3.80 -18.34 -26.83
CA GLY A 111 -4.11 -17.83 -25.49
C GLY A 111 -3.10 -18.20 -24.40
N TYR A 112 -1.97 -18.82 -24.75
CA TYR A 112 -0.90 -19.10 -23.80
C TYR A 112 -0.12 -17.84 -23.43
N PHE A 113 0.15 -16.97 -24.40
CA PHE A 113 0.92 -15.76 -24.23
C PHE A 113 0.05 -14.51 -24.31
N HIS A 114 0.38 -13.52 -23.51
CA HIS A 114 -0.39 -12.29 -23.36
C HIS A 114 0.43 -11.02 -23.61
N ASN A 115 1.74 -11.15 -23.86
CA ASN A 115 2.71 -10.06 -23.99
C ASN A 115 2.58 -9.08 -22.80
N PRO A 116 2.90 -9.50 -21.57
CA PRO A 116 2.91 -8.60 -20.43
C PRO A 116 3.97 -7.52 -20.63
N TYR A 117 3.67 -6.33 -20.17
CA TYR A 117 4.57 -5.18 -20.23
C TYR A 117 4.76 -4.53 -18.86
N GLU A 118 4.04 -4.97 -17.85
CA GLU A 118 4.24 -4.55 -16.46
C GLU A 118 4.66 -5.75 -15.61
N LEU A 119 5.78 -5.58 -14.89
CA LEU A 119 6.26 -6.50 -13.87
C LEU A 119 5.91 -5.91 -12.50
N ALA A 120 5.10 -6.61 -11.71
CA ALA A 120 4.75 -6.24 -10.34
C ALA A 120 5.37 -7.25 -9.37
N GLY A 121 6.51 -6.90 -8.77
CA GLY A 121 7.26 -7.79 -7.89
C GLY A 121 7.11 -7.43 -6.42
N CYS A 122 6.36 -8.23 -5.67
CA CYS A 122 6.31 -8.17 -4.21
C CYS A 122 7.20 -9.25 -3.62
N ALA A 123 8.26 -8.86 -2.93
CA ALA A 123 9.13 -9.83 -2.27
C ALA A 123 9.81 -9.26 -1.03
N GLY A 124 10.18 -10.15 -0.11
CA GLY A 124 10.84 -9.76 1.13
C GLY A 124 12.18 -9.06 0.90
N GLN A 125 12.68 -8.41 1.91
CA GLN A 125 14.01 -7.80 1.90
C GLN A 125 15.09 -8.88 1.68
N ARG A 126 16.18 -8.53 0.98
CA ARG A 126 17.26 -9.48 0.64
C ARG A 126 16.87 -10.62 -0.32
N SER A 127 15.69 -10.59 -0.91
CA SER A 127 15.21 -11.57 -1.90
C SER A 127 15.92 -11.49 -3.27
N GLY A 128 16.67 -10.42 -3.53
CA GLY A 128 17.29 -10.17 -4.84
C GLY A 128 16.37 -9.49 -5.86
N LYS A 129 15.24 -8.90 -5.43
CA LYS A 129 14.28 -8.22 -6.33
C LYS A 129 14.92 -7.12 -7.20
N SER A 130 15.79 -6.29 -6.63
CA SER A 130 16.46 -5.21 -7.39
C SER A 130 17.49 -5.75 -8.39
N ALA A 131 18.14 -6.87 -8.08
CA ALA A 131 19.07 -7.54 -9.00
C ALA A 131 18.35 -8.08 -10.25
N VAL A 132 17.16 -8.67 -10.10
CA VAL A 132 16.31 -9.08 -11.24
C VAL A 132 16.01 -7.89 -12.14
N VAL A 133 15.59 -6.76 -11.56
CA VAL A 133 15.25 -5.57 -12.35
C VAL A 133 16.47 -5.01 -13.06
N ALA A 134 17.67 -5.04 -12.45
CA ALA A 134 18.89 -4.62 -13.11
C ALA A 134 19.26 -5.52 -14.31
N MET A 135 19.11 -6.85 -14.17
CA MET A 135 19.30 -7.80 -15.29
C MET A 135 18.26 -7.59 -16.40
N VAL A 136 16.98 -7.40 -16.03
CA VAL A 136 15.89 -7.08 -16.97
C VAL A 136 16.17 -5.78 -17.71
N ALA A 137 16.62 -4.74 -17.01
CA ALA A 137 16.97 -3.45 -17.62
C ALA A 137 18.12 -3.58 -18.62
N ALA A 138 19.20 -4.31 -18.25
CA ALA A 138 20.32 -4.56 -19.15
C ALA A 138 19.87 -5.37 -20.38
N TYR A 139 19.02 -6.37 -20.20
CA TYR A 139 18.45 -7.16 -21.30
C TYR A 139 17.61 -6.32 -22.25
N ILE A 140 16.72 -5.47 -21.72
CA ILE A 140 15.88 -4.59 -22.55
C ILE A 140 16.75 -3.55 -23.28
N LEU A 141 17.76 -2.96 -22.59
CA LEU A 141 18.69 -2.05 -23.25
C LEU A 141 19.41 -2.74 -24.42
N HIS A 142 19.95 -3.95 -24.20
CA HIS A 142 20.59 -4.74 -25.26
C HIS A 142 19.66 -4.91 -26.45
N ARG A 143 18.40 -5.31 -26.25
CA ARG A 143 17.42 -5.51 -27.31
C ARG A 143 17.11 -4.23 -28.09
N TYR A 144 17.02 -3.09 -27.41
CA TYR A 144 16.81 -1.78 -28.07
C TYR A 144 18.03 -1.33 -28.85
N LEU A 145 19.25 -1.58 -28.35
CA LEU A 145 20.50 -1.28 -29.07
C LEU A 145 20.67 -2.14 -30.32
N CYS A 146 20.16 -3.37 -30.33
CA CYS A 146 20.14 -4.24 -31.52
C CYS A 146 19.15 -3.78 -32.61
N ILE A 147 18.23 -2.83 -32.34
CA ILE A 147 17.39 -2.24 -33.37
C ILE A 147 18.24 -1.23 -34.18
N PRO A 148 18.36 -1.37 -35.51
CA PRO A 148 19.21 -0.46 -36.29
C PRO A 148 18.86 1.02 -36.10
N ASP A 149 17.59 1.38 -36.20
CA ASP A 149 17.07 2.72 -35.89
C ASP A 149 15.79 2.59 -35.07
N PRO A 150 15.86 2.67 -33.73
CA PRO A 150 14.70 2.52 -32.86
C PRO A 150 13.63 3.58 -33.12
N ILE A 151 14.01 4.81 -33.39
CA ILE A 151 13.09 5.93 -33.63
C ILE A 151 12.27 5.69 -34.90
N ARG A 152 12.94 5.35 -36.00
CA ARG A 152 12.30 5.06 -37.28
C ARG A 152 11.48 3.77 -37.22
N THR A 153 12.01 2.72 -36.59
CA THR A 153 11.33 1.43 -36.44
C THR A 153 10.01 1.59 -35.69
N LEU A 154 10.01 2.38 -34.62
CA LEU A 154 8.81 2.69 -33.84
C LEU A 154 7.92 3.75 -34.48
N GLY A 155 8.29 4.32 -35.66
CA GLY A 155 7.51 5.35 -36.31
C GLY A 155 7.41 6.67 -35.56
N LEU A 156 8.39 6.96 -34.72
CA LEU A 156 8.49 8.20 -33.97
C LEU A 156 9.03 9.32 -34.83
N LEU A 157 8.79 10.57 -34.43
CA LEU A 157 9.38 11.73 -35.10
C LEU A 157 10.89 11.69 -35.02
N SER A 158 11.59 12.18 -36.05
CA SER A 158 13.05 12.20 -36.10
C SER A 158 13.72 12.98 -34.95
N SER A 159 12.99 13.93 -34.35
CA SER A 159 13.43 14.67 -33.14
C SER A 159 13.15 13.96 -31.84
N SER A 160 12.47 12.80 -31.86
CA SER A 160 12.13 12.06 -30.64
C SER A 160 13.34 11.41 -30.00
N GLN A 161 13.28 11.26 -28.69
CA GLN A 161 14.29 10.60 -27.87
C GLN A 161 13.59 9.53 -27.03
N LEU A 162 14.28 8.42 -26.77
CA LEU A 162 13.84 7.31 -25.97
C LEU A 162 14.57 7.27 -24.64
N TYR A 163 13.81 7.14 -23.57
CA TYR A 163 14.37 7.15 -22.21
C TYR A 163 14.15 5.82 -21.48
N MET A 164 15.18 5.40 -20.74
CA MET A 164 15.10 4.40 -19.68
C MET A 164 15.24 5.14 -18.36
N SER A 165 14.25 5.01 -17.47
CA SER A 165 14.22 5.73 -16.19
C SER A 165 14.12 4.77 -15.01
N MET A 166 14.96 4.97 -13.99
CA MET A 166 14.94 4.24 -12.72
C MET A 166 14.66 5.21 -11.60
N THR A 167 13.72 4.88 -10.72
CA THR A 167 13.35 5.73 -9.59
C THR A 167 13.11 4.89 -8.33
N ALA A 168 13.19 5.52 -7.16
CA ALA A 168 12.89 4.94 -5.86
C ALA A 168 12.32 6.03 -4.95
N VAL A 169 12.13 5.75 -3.66
CA VAL A 169 11.68 6.76 -2.68
C VAL A 169 12.57 8.00 -2.68
N SER A 170 13.86 7.84 -2.96
CA SER A 170 14.82 8.95 -3.15
C SER A 170 15.77 8.69 -4.32
N ALA A 171 16.38 9.75 -4.87
CA ALA A 171 17.38 9.62 -5.93
C ALA A 171 18.59 8.79 -5.48
N GLY A 172 19.07 8.96 -4.25
CA GLY A 172 20.18 8.17 -3.72
C GLY A 172 19.86 6.69 -3.59
N GLN A 173 18.63 6.34 -3.22
CA GLN A 173 18.18 4.95 -3.20
C GLN A 173 18.09 4.39 -4.62
N ALA A 174 17.51 5.12 -5.57
CA ALA A 174 17.45 4.71 -6.97
C ALA A 174 18.85 4.47 -7.56
N GLU A 175 19.81 5.33 -7.22
CA GLU A 175 21.22 5.14 -7.59
C GLU A 175 21.79 3.85 -7.02
N ALA A 176 21.61 3.61 -5.72
CA ALA A 176 22.22 2.47 -5.04
C ALA A 176 21.56 1.13 -5.39
N SER A 177 20.21 1.08 -5.45
CA SER A 177 19.47 -0.18 -5.57
C SER A 177 19.24 -0.64 -7.01
N LEU A 178 19.07 0.28 -7.97
CA LEU A 178 18.75 -0.04 -9.35
C LEU A 178 19.86 0.38 -10.32
N TRP A 179 20.29 1.65 -10.25
CA TRP A 179 21.20 2.21 -11.24
C TRP A 179 22.61 1.62 -11.16
N THR A 180 23.19 1.53 -9.97
CA THR A 180 24.56 1.00 -9.81
C THR A 180 24.66 -0.45 -10.29
N PRO A 181 23.78 -1.41 -9.88
CA PRO A 181 23.83 -2.77 -10.41
C PRO A 181 23.60 -2.84 -11.92
N PHE A 182 22.65 -2.06 -12.45
CA PHE A 182 22.42 -1.98 -13.89
C PHE A 182 23.67 -1.49 -14.63
N LYS A 183 24.27 -0.41 -14.13
CA LYS A 183 25.46 0.18 -14.76
C LYS A 183 26.67 -0.76 -14.69
N GLU A 184 26.84 -1.50 -13.60
CA GLU A 184 27.89 -2.52 -13.49
C GLU A 184 27.74 -3.61 -14.56
N TYR A 185 26.53 -4.11 -14.82
CA TYR A 185 26.28 -5.05 -15.90
C TYR A 185 26.62 -4.46 -17.27
N VAL A 186 26.24 -3.22 -17.54
CA VAL A 186 26.54 -2.54 -18.81
C VAL A 186 28.03 -2.23 -18.97
N ASP A 187 28.72 -1.93 -17.89
CA ASP A 187 30.15 -1.60 -17.94
C ASP A 187 31.06 -2.85 -18.01
N GLN A 188 30.60 -4.02 -17.55
CA GLN A 188 31.43 -5.24 -17.42
C GLN A 188 31.10 -6.32 -18.45
N ALA A 189 29.85 -6.39 -18.92
CA ALA A 189 29.44 -7.44 -19.84
C ALA A 189 30.17 -7.30 -21.20
N PRO A 190 30.85 -8.36 -21.70
CA PRO A 190 31.68 -8.30 -22.89
C PRO A 190 31.00 -7.71 -24.11
N TRP A 191 29.73 -8.04 -24.36
CA TRP A 191 28.98 -7.47 -25.47
C TRP A 191 28.88 -5.94 -25.40
N PHE A 192 28.55 -5.38 -24.23
CA PHE A 192 28.50 -3.93 -24.06
C PHE A 192 29.88 -3.29 -24.15
N VAL A 193 30.89 -3.93 -23.58
CA VAL A 193 32.28 -3.43 -23.65
C VAL A 193 32.75 -3.33 -25.10
N GLU A 194 32.55 -4.39 -25.90
CA GLU A 194 32.87 -4.41 -27.34
C GLU A 194 32.07 -3.36 -28.10
N TYR A 195 30.75 -3.24 -27.80
CA TYR A 195 29.91 -2.24 -28.43
C TYR A 195 30.32 -0.80 -28.10
N HIS A 196 30.64 -0.53 -26.84
CA HIS A 196 31.14 0.78 -26.40
C HIS A 196 32.47 1.14 -27.06
N LYS A 197 33.36 0.15 -27.22
CA LYS A 197 34.65 0.34 -27.96
C LYS A 197 34.38 0.67 -29.43
N LEU A 198 33.49 -0.07 -30.09
CA LEU A 198 33.08 0.20 -31.47
C LEU A 198 32.56 1.64 -31.63
N LEU A 199 31.71 2.10 -30.68
CA LEU A 199 31.19 3.46 -30.70
C LEU A 199 32.27 4.52 -30.48
N ALA A 200 33.24 4.27 -29.60
CA ALA A 200 34.37 5.17 -29.37
C ALA A 200 35.24 5.29 -30.61
N ASP A 201 35.65 4.15 -31.19
CA ASP A 201 36.48 4.10 -32.41
C ASP A 201 35.79 4.74 -33.62
N THR A 202 34.46 4.55 -33.74
CA THR A 202 33.67 5.18 -34.81
C THR A 202 33.52 6.68 -34.56
N GLY A 203 33.25 7.08 -33.33
CA GLY A 203 33.13 8.48 -32.94
C GLY A 203 34.41 9.27 -33.17
N GLU A 204 35.57 8.68 -32.86
CA GLU A 204 36.89 9.28 -33.13
C GLU A 204 37.06 9.51 -34.65
N ARG A 205 36.76 8.51 -35.48
CA ARG A 205 36.84 8.63 -36.95
C ARG A 205 35.90 9.71 -37.49
N LEU A 206 34.74 9.94 -36.86
CA LEU A 206 33.74 10.92 -37.28
C LEU A 206 33.95 12.30 -36.63
N GLY A 207 34.88 12.43 -35.68
CA GLY A 207 35.09 13.67 -34.92
C GLY A 207 33.93 14.02 -34.01
N THR A 208 33.13 13.02 -33.56
CA THR A 208 31.98 13.24 -32.70
C THR A 208 31.83 12.15 -31.64
N GLU A 209 31.38 12.51 -30.46
CA GLU A 209 31.10 11.56 -29.38
C GLU A 209 29.78 10.84 -29.63
N LEU A 210 29.80 9.52 -29.85
CA LEU A 210 28.60 8.69 -30.06
C LEU A 210 28.05 8.12 -28.75
N LEU A 211 28.87 7.97 -27.71
CA LEU A 211 28.54 7.47 -26.41
C LEU A 211 28.98 8.45 -25.32
N HIS A 212 28.02 8.92 -24.52
CA HIS A 212 28.29 9.77 -23.37
C HIS A 212 27.89 9.04 -22.08
N ARG A 213 28.84 8.79 -21.16
CA ARG A 213 28.62 7.94 -19.98
C ARG A 213 29.17 8.50 -18.68
N PRO A 214 28.68 9.63 -18.18
CA PRO A 214 28.98 10.08 -16.83
C PRO A 214 28.39 9.12 -15.79
N ARG A 215 28.67 9.38 -14.51
CA ARG A 215 28.19 8.53 -13.42
C ARG A 215 26.65 8.43 -13.35
N THR A 216 25.95 9.51 -13.66
CA THR A 216 24.51 9.68 -13.41
C THR A 216 23.60 9.31 -14.58
N PHE A 217 24.13 9.16 -15.77
CA PHE A 217 23.36 8.78 -16.96
C PHE A 217 24.23 8.13 -18.04
N LEU A 218 23.59 7.51 -19.01
CA LEU A 218 24.25 6.85 -20.13
C LEU A 218 23.47 7.21 -21.42
N VAL A 219 24.16 7.77 -22.42
CA VAL A 219 23.52 8.24 -23.66
C VAL A 219 24.18 7.63 -24.88
N TYR A 220 23.38 6.93 -25.69
CA TYR A 220 23.72 6.42 -27.02
C TYR A 220 23.16 7.41 -28.06
N LYS A 221 24.00 8.39 -28.47
CA LYS A 221 23.55 9.51 -29.30
C LYS A 221 23.03 9.05 -30.66
N HIS A 222 23.71 8.09 -31.30
CA HIS A 222 23.30 7.55 -32.60
C HIS A 222 21.97 6.79 -32.57
N LYS A 223 21.56 6.23 -31.40
CA LYS A 223 20.26 5.56 -31.18
C LYS A 223 19.21 6.49 -30.58
N ARG A 224 19.62 7.67 -30.15
CA ARG A 224 18.77 8.60 -29.36
C ARG A 224 18.17 7.94 -28.13
N ILE A 225 18.98 7.13 -27.44
CA ILE A 225 18.61 6.42 -26.22
C ILE A 225 19.39 7.04 -25.05
N ALA A 226 18.66 7.39 -23.98
CA ALA A 226 19.25 7.83 -22.72
C ALA A 226 18.73 6.97 -21.57
N CYS A 227 19.67 6.49 -20.73
CA CYS A 227 19.36 5.77 -19.51
C CYS A 227 19.77 6.64 -18.31
N MET A 228 18.90 6.74 -17.30
CA MET A 228 19.14 7.57 -16.13
C MET A 228 18.42 7.07 -14.90
N TYR A 229 18.87 7.50 -13.72
CA TYR A 229 18.04 7.46 -12.54
C TYR A 229 17.56 8.87 -12.17
N GLU A 230 16.41 8.95 -11.55
CA GLU A 230 15.78 10.23 -11.25
C GLU A 230 14.98 10.19 -9.93
N ALA A 231 14.89 11.34 -9.28
CA ALA A 231 14.01 11.49 -8.11
C ALA A 231 12.53 11.48 -8.54
N PRO A 232 11.61 11.02 -7.69
CA PRO A 232 10.17 10.99 -7.95
C PRO A 232 9.58 12.43 -7.93
N ASN A 233 9.82 13.22 -8.98
CA ASN A 233 9.43 14.62 -9.09
C ASN A 233 8.46 14.84 -10.27
N LYS A 234 7.30 15.47 -9.99
CA LYS A 234 6.22 15.75 -10.96
C LYS A 234 6.69 16.36 -12.28
N ARG A 235 7.64 17.29 -12.24
CA ARG A 235 8.09 18.03 -13.43
C ARG A 235 8.99 17.21 -14.33
N ARG A 236 9.80 16.31 -13.75
CA ARG A 236 10.77 15.48 -14.49
C ARG A 236 10.17 14.21 -15.06
N LEU A 237 9.16 13.65 -14.40
CA LEU A 237 8.54 12.40 -14.84
C LEU A 237 7.58 12.59 -16.04
N ARG A 238 7.06 13.79 -16.25
CA ARG A 238 6.15 14.11 -17.38
C ARG A 238 6.94 14.61 -18.60
N GLY A 239 6.54 14.16 -19.78
CA GLY A 239 7.05 14.63 -21.07
C GLY A 239 7.95 13.64 -21.83
N PRO A 240 8.99 13.02 -21.24
CA PRO A 240 9.84 12.07 -21.97
C PRO A 240 9.08 10.85 -22.49
N THR A 241 9.39 10.42 -23.72
CA THR A 241 8.92 9.12 -24.26
C THR A 241 9.84 8.03 -23.73
N ARG A 242 9.28 7.09 -22.95
CA ARG A 242 10.07 6.01 -22.33
C ARG A 242 9.82 4.68 -23.01
N PHE A 243 10.85 3.83 -23.02
CA PHE A 243 10.75 2.43 -23.40
C PHE A 243 10.92 1.48 -22.21
N PHE A 244 11.47 2.01 -21.10
CA PHE A 244 11.60 1.25 -19.86
C PHE A 244 11.48 2.17 -18.65
N THR A 245 10.78 1.71 -17.63
CA THR A 245 10.74 2.34 -16.31
C THR A 245 10.92 1.30 -15.22
N ALA A 246 11.63 1.65 -14.15
CA ALA A 246 11.72 0.83 -12.95
C ALA A 246 11.45 1.68 -11.70
N ILE A 247 10.65 1.16 -10.79
CA ILE A 247 10.36 1.79 -9.50
C ILE A 247 10.69 0.80 -8.39
N ASP A 248 11.65 1.16 -7.53
CA ASP A 248 11.97 0.38 -6.33
C ASP A 248 11.25 0.95 -5.10
N GLU A 249 10.80 0.03 -4.24
CA GLU A 249 10.06 0.32 -3.00
C GLU A 249 8.80 1.19 -3.23
N ILE A 250 8.05 0.88 -4.30
CA ILE A 250 6.83 1.63 -4.66
C ILE A 250 5.75 1.57 -3.56
N GLY A 251 5.66 0.49 -2.79
CA GLY A 251 4.75 0.37 -1.66
C GLY A 251 5.06 1.34 -0.52
N TRP A 252 6.30 1.85 -0.44
CA TRP A 252 6.75 2.80 0.58
C TRP A 252 6.73 4.26 0.11
N MET A 253 6.38 4.50 -1.14
CA MET A 253 6.23 5.86 -1.69
C MET A 253 4.92 6.53 -1.29
N GLU A 254 4.06 5.85 -0.56
CA GLU A 254 2.79 6.41 -0.12
C GLU A 254 2.99 7.40 1.02
N ALA A 255 2.75 8.61 0.64
CA ALA A 255 2.21 9.75 1.37
C ALA A 255 2.77 10.10 2.74
N ASP A 256 3.70 10.97 2.74
CA ASP A 256 3.65 12.10 3.65
C ASP A 256 2.64 13.15 3.09
N SER A 257 1.34 12.83 3.11
CA SER A 257 0.28 13.74 2.64
C SER A 257 0.14 15.00 3.50
N ASP A 258 0.74 15.01 4.67
CA ASP A 258 0.72 16.15 5.60
C ASP A 258 1.87 17.15 5.43
N LYS A 259 2.88 16.79 4.63
CA LYS A 259 3.89 17.79 4.23
C LYS A 259 3.48 18.30 2.85
N GLN A 260 3.31 19.60 2.72
CA GLN A 260 3.25 20.34 1.45
C GLN A 260 4.52 20.09 0.59
N SER A 261 5.01 18.87 0.56
CA SER A 261 6.20 18.47 -0.17
C SER A 261 5.84 18.17 -1.62
N VAL A 262 6.71 18.57 -2.51
CA VAL A 262 6.67 18.37 -3.98
C VAL A 262 6.68 16.87 -4.38
N THR A 263 6.65 15.96 -3.41
CA THR A 263 6.67 14.50 -3.61
C THR A 263 5.31 14.01 -4.09
N MET A 264 5.34 13.20 -5.14
CA MET A 264 4.14 12.57 -5.72
C MET A 264 3.78 11.31 -4.93
N SER A 265 2.48 10.98 -4.88
CA SER A 265 2.05 9.66 -4.42
C SER A 265 2.50 8.55 -5.37
N ALA A 266 2.58 7.31 -4.87
CA ALA A 266 2.91 6.13 -5.68
C ALA A 266 2.04 6.03 -6.93
N ASP A 267 0.75 6.34 -6.81
CA ASP A 267 -0.21 6.31 -7.93
C ASP A 267 0.07 7.38 -8.99
N GLU A 268 0.41 8.60 -8.56
CA GLU A 268 0.75 9.68 -9.49
C GLU A 268 2.06 9.39 -10.24
N ILE A 269 3.06 8.81 -9.55
CA ILE A 269 4.34 8.41 -10.15
C ILE A 269 4.09 7.32 -11.19
N SER A 270 3.41 6.24 -10.78
CA SER A 270 3.07 5.13 -11.66
C SER A 270 2.30 5.59 -12.88
N ALA A 271 1.24 6.39 -12.71
CA ALA A 271 0.45 6.91 -13.81
C ALA A 271 1.26 7.81 -14.77
N SER A 272 2.19 8.63 -14.25
CA SER A 272 3.05 9.47 -15.07
C SER A 272 4.02 8.65 -15.91
N LEU A 273 4.61 7.62 -15.33
CA LEU A 273 5.54 6.72 -16.02
C LEU A 273 4.80 5.83 -17.02
N ASP A 274 3.66 5.27 -16.67
CA ASP A 274 2.83 4.50 -17.61
C ASP A 274 2.38 5.30 -18.81
N ASN A 275 1.98 6.56 -18.61
CA ASN A 275 1.65 7.46 -19.72
C ASN A 275 2.84 7.70 -20.66
N SER A 276 4.06 7.75 -20.13
CA SER A 276 5.28 7.93 -20.92
C SER A 276 5.65 6.71 -21.77
N LEU A 277 5.20 5.51 -21.40
CA LEU A 277 5.40 4.25 -22.11
C LEU A 277 4.33 4.00 -23.19
N ARG A 278 3.18 4.68 -23.12
CA ARG A 278 2.02 4.41 -24.01
C ARG A 278 2.34 4.52 -25.49
N THR A 279 3.12 5.52 -25.87
CA THR A 279 3.50 5.73 -27.27
C THR A 279 4.28 4.52 -27.82
N VAL A 280 5.27 4.04 -27.08
CA VAL A 280 6.06 2.87 -27.48
C VAL A 280 5.18 1.62 -27.52
N ARG A 281 4.39 1.35 -26.48
CA ARG A 281 3.46 0.19 -26.42
C ARG A 281 2.51 0.16 -27.60
N SER A 282 1.85 1.27 -27.92
CA SER A 282 0.91 1.36 -29.03
C SER A 282 1.58 1.13 -30.39
N MET A 283 2.80 1.66 -30.59
CA MET A 283 3.54 1.44 -31.83
C MET A 283 4.00 0.00 -31.96
N VAL A 284 4.52 -0.61 -30.89
CA VAL A 284 4.95 -2.02 -30.89
C VAL A 284 3.77 -2.95 -31.17
N GLU A 285 2.61 -2.73 -30.55
CA GLU A 285 1.41 -3.52 -30.80
C GLU A 285 0.97 -3.43 -32.27
N THR A 286 0.99 -2.22 -32.83
CA THR A 286 0.69 -1.98 -34.25
C THR A 286 1.67 -2.70 -35.17
N LEU A 287 2.97 -2.68 -34.87
CA LEU A 287 4.00 -3.31 -35.68
C LEU A 287 3.94 -4.83 -35.61
N ARG A 288 3.68 -5.39 -34.42
CA ARG A 288 3.46 -6.83 -34.27
C ARG A 288 2.26 -7.32 -35.08
N ALA A 289 1.17 -6.56 -35.09
CA ALA A 289 -0.03 -6.90 -35.87
C ALA A 289 0.18 -6.78 -37.38
N LYS A 290 0.85 -5.73 -37.85
CA LYS A 290 0.96 -5.42 -39.28
C LYS A 290 2.15 -6.06 -40.01
N ARG A 291 3.28 -6.26 -39.30
CA ARG A 291 4.55 -6.67 -39.92
C ARG A 291 5.11 -8.00 -39.40
N SER A 292 4.37 -8.72 -38.59
CA SER A 292 4.83 -9.98 -37.97
C SER A 292 6.14 -9.86 -37.19
N LEU A 293 6.48 -8.64 -36.70
CA LEU A 293 7.66 -8.39 -35.89
C LEU A 293 7.42 -8.83 -34.44
N PHE A 294 7.20 -10.13 -34.26
CA PHE A 294 6.80 -10.72 -32.97
C PHE A 294 7.88 -10.63 -31.88
N ASN A 295 9.15 -10.45 -32.26
CA ASN A 295 10.26 -10.36 -31.29
C ASN A 295 10.66 -8.93 -30.95
N LEU A 296 9.92 -7.90 -31.38
CA LEU A 296 10.20 -6.52 -31.04
C LEU A 296 9.98 -6.27 -29.53
N PRO A 297 10.93 -5.65 -28.82
CA PRO A 297 10.75 -5.33 -27.39
C PRO A 297 9.66 -4.29 -27.20
N ASP A 298 8.88 -4.43 -26.11
CA ASP A 298 7.80 -3.52 -25.73
C ASP A 298 8.31 -2.33 -24.90
N GLY A 299 7.39 -1.44 -24.52
CA GLY A 299 7.62 -0.46 -23.47
C GLY A 299 7.33 -1.07 -22.11
N TYR A 300 8.35 -1.37 -21.32
CA TYR A 300 8.23 -2.14 -20.08
C TYR A 300 8.25 -1.27 -18.82
N ALA A 301 7.41 -1.62 -17.84
CA ALA A 301 7.42 -1.08 -16.49
C ALA A 301 7.77 -2.18 -15.48
N CYS A 302 8.72 -1.94 -14.59
CA CYS A 302 9.09 -2.84 -13.50
C CYS A 302 8.85 -2.15 -12.15
N ASN A 303 7.83 -2.59 -11.42
CA ASN A 303 7.47 -2.09 -10.11
C ASN A 303 7.80 -3.15 -9.07
N ILE A 304 8.72 -2.86 -8.15
CA ILE A 304 9.12 -3.80 -7.10
C ILE A 304 9.07 -3.16 -5.73
N SER A 305 8.71 -3.97 -4.73
CA SER A 305 8.69 -3.55 -3.31
C SER A 305 8.62 -4.75 -2.37
N SER A 306 9.01 -4.55 -1.12
CA SER A 306 8.38 -5.26 -0.01
C SER A 306 7.02 -4.61 0.28
N PRO A 307 6.02 -5.36 0.81
CA PRO A 307 4.71 -4.78 1.07
C PRO A 307 4.78 -3.83 2.26
N SER A 308 4.16 -2.67 2.16
CA SER A 308 3.98 -1.76 3.29
C SER A 308 2.68 -2.03 4.03
N ASP A 309 1.59 -2.27 3.29
CA ASP A 309 0.29 -2.71 3.81
C ASP A 309 -0.52 -3.48 2.74
N LYS A 310 -1.69 -4.01 3.13
CA LYS A 310 -2.56 -4.78 2.21
C LYS A 310 -3.07 -3.97 1.01
N ASN A 311 -3.14 -2.66 1.09
CA ASN A 311 -3.71 -1.78 0.07
C ASN A 311 -2.68 -0.87 -0.59
N ASP A 312 -1.41 -1.08 -0.33
CA ASP A 312 -0.34 -0.35 -0.99
C ASP A 312 -0.32 -0.58 -2.51
N ARG A 313 0.45 0.22 -3.23
CA ARG A 313 0.48 0.19 -4.69
C ARG A 313 0.94 -1.16 -5.23
N ILE A 314 1.95 -1.80 -4.62
CA ILE A 314 2.47 -3.07 -5.12
C ILE A 314 1.43 -4.20 -4.92
N MET A 315 0.77 -4.27 -3.76
CA MET A 315 -0.26 -5.27 -3.49
C MET A 315 -1.49 -5.08 -4.38
N ARG A 316 -1.85 -3.84 -4.73
CA ARG A 316 -2.91 -3.58 -5.73
C ARG A 316 -2.53 -4.07 -7.12
N SER A 317 -1.28 -3.87 -7.57
CA SER A 317 -0.78 -4.40 -8.85
C SER A 317 -0.77 -5.94 -8.86
N VAL A 318 -0.31 -6.57 -7.77
CA VAL A 318 -0.34 -8.05 -7.62
C VAL A 318 -1.77 -8.60 -7.72
N ARG A 319 -2.74 -7.95 -7.07
CA ARG A 319 -4.15 -8.36 -7.21
C ARG A 319 -4.70 -8.11 -8.62
N ALA A 320 -4.37 -6.98 -9.23
CA ALA A 320 -4.81 -6.64 -10.59
C ALA A 320 -4.30 -7.64 -11.63
N ALA A 321 -3.13 -8.23 -11.45
CA ALA A 321 -2.56 -9.24 -12.35
C ALA A 321 -3.45 -10.49 -12.50
N ARG A 322 -4.31 -10.80 -11.51
CA ARG A 322 -5.26 -11.93 -11.58
C ARG A 322 -6.26 -11.78 -12.73
N THR A 323 -6.63 -10.56 -13.09
CA THR A 323 -7.62 -10.25 -14.15
C THR A 323 -6.99 -9.56 -15.36
N ASN A 324 -5.87 -8.87 -15.18
CA ASN A 324 -5.17 -8.16 -16.24
C ASN A 324 -3.88 -8.90 -16.62
N ARG A 325 -3.94 -9.69 -17.68
CA ARG A 325 -2.81 -10.49 -18.21
C ARG A 325 -1.66 -9.66 -18.79
N LYS A 326 -1.80 -8.33 -18.88
CA LYS A 326 -0.70 -7.41 -19.24
C LYS A 326 0.23 -7.11 -18.07
N ILE A 327 -0.13 -7.56 -16.88
CA ILE A 327 0.68 -7.48 -15.66
C ILE A 327 1.15 -8.90 -15.32
N TYR A 328 2.46 -9.09 -15.32
CA TYR A 328 3.06 -10.27 -14.69
C TYR A 328 3.40 -9.93 -13.24
N ALA A 329 2.89 -10.69 -12.30
CA ALA A 329 3.14 -10.46 -10.88
C ALA A 329 3.74 -11.67 -10.20
N TYR A 330 4.62 -11.43 -9.24
CA TYR A 330 5.11 -12.44 -8.32
C TYR A 330 5.06 -11.94 -6.88
N HIS A 331 4.91 -12.89 -5.94
CA HIS A 331 4.84 -12.58 -4.51
C HIS A 331 5.56 -13.68 -3.73
N TYR A 332 6.80 -13.41 -3.27
CA TYR A 332 7.66 -14.40 -2.65
C TYR A 332 8.24 -13.91 -1.31
N PRO A 333 8.26 -14.76 -0.28
CA PRO A 333 9.09 -14.52 0.90
C PRO A 333 10.59 -14.61 0.52
N THR A 334 11.44 -14.05 1.39
CA THR A 334 12.90 -14.00 1.16
C THR A 334 13.50 -15.38 0.93
N TRP A 335 13.12 -16.36 1.75
CA TRP A 335 13.68 -17.72 1.70
C TRP A 335 13.26 -18.54 0.46
N GLU A 336 12.19 -18.14 -0.22
CA GLU A 336 11.84 -18.71 -1.52
C GLU A 336 12.58 -18.06 -2.67
N ALA A 337 12.83 -16.76 -2.60
CA ALA A 337 13.47 -16.00 -3.66
C ALA A 337 15.00 -16.07 -3.61
N ASN A 338 15.58 -16.20 -2.41
CA ASN A 338 17.02 -16.24 -2.19
C ASN A 338 17.41 -17.55 -1.51
N PRO A 339 18.04 -18.50 -2.23
CA PRO A 339 18.39 -19.82 -1.71
C PRO A 339 19.45 -19.81 -0.59
N PHE A 340 20.12 -18.68 -0.37
CA PHE A 340 21.13 -18.54 0.69
C PHE A 340 20.56 -18.05 2.02
N ILE A 341 19.29 -17.74 2.09
CA ILE A 341 18.63 -17.26 3.31
C ILE A 341 17.47 -18.20 3.67
N SER A 342 17.64 -19.00 4.70
CA SER A 342 16.55 -19.84 5.21
C SER A 342 15.67 -19.07 6.20
N ARG A 343 14.44 -19.57 6.40
CA ARG A 343 13.53 -18.99 7.40
C ARG A 343 14.10 -19.06 8.82
N GLU A 344 14.81 -20.14 9.13
CA GLU A 344 15.45 -20.37 10.44
C GLU A 344 16.54 -19.34 10.69
N SER A 345 17.30 -18.93 9.66
CA SER A 345 18.34 -17.92 9.79
C SER A 345 17.78 -16.53 10.16
N LEU A 346 16.49 -16.30 9.93
CA LEU A 346 15.79 -15.05 10.24
C LEU A 346 15.10 -15.08 11.62
N GLN A 347 15.20 -16.19 12.39
CA GLN A 347 14.56 -16.31 13.69
C GLN A 347 14.86 -15.13 14.64
N PRO A 348 16.08 -14.56 14.71
CA PRO A 348 16.35 -13.40 15.56
C PRO A 348 15.51 -12.15 15.22
N GLU A 349 15.13 -11.98 13.97
CA GLU A 349 14.26 -10.87 13.55
C GLU A 349 12.79 -11.14 13.93
N TYR A 350 12.36 -12.41 13.84
CA TYR A 350 11.05 -12.85 14.32
C TYR A 350 10.90 -12.70 15.84
N ASP A 351 11.96 -12.94 16.59
CA ASP A 351 11.97 -12.79 18.05
C ASP A 351 11.87 -11.31 18.47
N LYS A 352 12.41 -10.38 17.67
CA LYS A 352 12.30 -8.94 17.91
C LYS A 352 10.88 -8.43 17.64
N SER A 353 10.32 -8.78 16.49
CA SER A 353 8.95 -8.41 16.10
C SER A 353 8.46 -9.32 14.99
N LYS A 354 7.56 -10.23 15.33
CA LYS A 354 6.95 -11.15 14.35
C LYS A 354 6.29 -10.41 13.19
N MET A 355 5.55 -9.33 13.47
CA MET A 355 4.84 -8.56 12.45
C MET A 355 5.80 -7.90 11.46
N VAL A 356 6.87 -7.27 11.97
CA VAL A 356 7.89 -6.63 11.12
C VAL A 356 8.63 -7.68 10.31
N ALA A 357 9.00 -8.81 10.91
CA ALA A 357 9.70 -9.89 10.22
C ALA A 357 8.84 -10.54 9.12
N GLU A 358 7.55 -10.78 9.39
CA GLU A 358 6.61 -11.28 8.36
C GLU A 358 6.43 -10.28 7.22
N ARG A 359 6.35 -8.98 7.49
CA ARG A 359 6.29 -7.94 6.46
C ARG A 359 7.58 -7.88 5.66
N ASP A 360 8.71 -7.76 6.33
CA ASP A 360 9.99 -7.43 5.72
C ASP A 360 10.64 -8.63 5.02
N PHE A 361 10.50 -9.82 5.58
CA PHE A 361 11.10 -11.04 5.04
C PHE A 361 10.06 -12.04 4.52
N GLY A 362 8.93 -12.18 5.19
CA GLY A 362 7.84 -13.04 4.75
C GLY A 362 7.03 -12.46 3.59
N ALA A 363 7.25 -11.19 3.26
CA ALA A 363 6.44 -10.44 2.28
C ALA A 363 4.93 -10.46 2.60
N VAL A 364 4.55 -10.66 3.87
CA VAL A 364 3.16 -10.69 4.32
C VAL A 364 2.71 -9.26 4.59
N PRO A 365 1.79 -8.69 3.80
CA PRO A 365 1.35 -7.33 3.99
C PRO A 365 0.56 -7.19 5.30
N PRO A 366 0.98 -6.30 6.22
CA PRO A 366 0.20 -6.00 7.41
C PRO A 366 -1.10 -5.27 7.03
N LEU A 367 -2.06 -5.24 7.96
CA LEU A 367 -3.29 -4.46 7.75
C LEU A 367 -3.03 -2.96 7.67
N ALA A 368 -2.03 -2.47 8.39
CA ALA A 368 -1.56 -1.08 8.34
C ALA A 368 -0.06 -1.00 8.51
N ASN A 369 0.54 0.03 7.93
CA ASN A 369 1.92 0.43 8.19
C ASN A 369 1.97 1.21 9.51
N ASP A 370 2.87 0.85 10.44
CA ASP A 370 2.99 1.45 11.77
C ASP A 370 1.65 1.51 12.54
N PRO A 371 0.99 0.37 12.81
CA PRO A 371 -0.28 0.35 13.51
C PRO A 371 -0.12 0.94 14.92
N PHE A 372 -1.09 1.76 15.33
CA PHE A 372 -1.09 2.38 16.64
C PHE A 372 -1.32 1.34 17.77
N ILE A 373 -2.06 0.27 17.47
CA ILE A 373 -2.21 -0.90 18.35
C ILE A 373 -1.30 -2.00 17.77
N ASP A 374 -0.19 -2.23 18.43
CA ASP A 374 0.90 -3.09 17.94
C ASP A 374 0.65 -4.61 18.10
N ASN A 375 -0.37 -5.00 18.88
CA ASN A 375 -0.72 -6.40 19.12
C ASN A 375 -2.05 -6.76 18.42
N PRO A 376 -2.05 -7.28 17.19
CA PRO A 376 -3.28 -7.66 16.50
C PRO A 376 -4.01 -8.85 17.17
N ASN A 377 -3.30 -9.69 17.92
CA ASN A 377 -3.90 -10.83 18.61
C ASN A 377 -4.77 -10.41 19.82
N CYS A 378 -4.70 -9.12 20.23
CA CYS A 378 -5.56 -8.61 21.30
C CYS A 378 -7.06 -8.73 20.95
N VAL A 379 -7.39 -8.74 19.66
CA VAL A 379 -8.77 -8.87 19.16
C VAL A 379 -9.40 -10.19 19.59
N ASP A 380 -8.65 -11.29 19.52
CA ASP A 380 -9.14 -12.61 19.94
C ASP A 380 -9.48 -12.65 21.44
N LEU A 381 -8.78 -11.85 22.25
CA LEU A 381 -9.03 -11.70 23.68
C LEU A 381 -10.27 -10.83 23.99
N MET A 382 -10.67 -9.99 23.04
CA MET A 382 -11.78 -9.06 23.18
C MET A 382 -13.12 -9.65 22.69
N ILE A 383 -13.12 -10.50 21.68
CA ILE A 383 -14.35 -11.05 21.09
C ILE A 383 -14.98 -12.03 22.07
N ASN A 384 -16.22 -11.72 22.49
CA ASN A 384 -17.03 -12.66 23.27
C ASN A 384 -18.02 -13.37 22.32
N PRO A 385 -17.90 -14.71 22.15
CA PRO A 385 -18.78 -15.47 21.25
C PRO A 385 -20.27 -15.41 21.60
N GLU A 386 -20.58 -15.18 22.88
CA GLU A 386 -21.98 -15.11 23.37
C GLU A 386 -22.58 -13.70 23.23
N HIS A 387 -21.75 -12.69 22.98
CA HIS A 387 -22.19 -11.31 22.87
C HIS A 387 -22.55 -10.99 21.41
N LYS A 388 -23.84 -10.73 21.17
CA LYS A 388 -24.36 -10.46 19.84
C LYS A 388 -24.52 -8.97 19.58
N HIS A 389 -24.26 -8.55 18.33
CA HIS A 389 -24.45 -7.19 17.86
C HIS A 389 -25.89 -6.96 17.36
N ASN A 390 -26.87 -7.12 18.26
CA ASN A 390 -28.30 -7.14 17.93
C ASN A 390 -29.19 -6.25 18.84
N LEU A 391 -28.58 -5.34 19.60
CA LEU A 391 -29.32 -4.46 20.54
C LEU A 391 -30.29 -3.52 19.82
N ILE A 392 -29.87 -3.00 18.67
CA ILE A 392 -30.67 -2.10 17.84
C ILE A 392 -30.56 -2.56 16.37
N ARG A 393 -31.49 -2.06 15.56
CA ARG A 393 -31.44 -2.20 14.10
C ARG A 393 -31.28 -0.82 13.49
N VAL A 394 -30.34 -0.67 12.55
CA VAL A 394 -30.03 0.61 11.91
C VAL A 394 -30.29 0.48 10.41
N LYS A 395 -30.95 1.47 9.84
CA LYS A 395 -31.20 1.57 8.40
C LYS A 395 -30.88 2.97 7.92
N MET A 396 -30.16 3.08 6.80
CA MET A 396 -29.96 4.38 6.13
C MET A 396 -31.21 4.75 5.33
N GLU A 397 -31.70 5.97 5.55
CA GLU A 397 -32.80 6.54 4.81
C GLU A 397 -32.40 7.88 4.21
N TYR A 398 -33.08 8.23 3.12
CA TYR A 398 -32.84 9.48 2.39
C TYR A 398 -34.09 10.35 2.48
N ASN A 399 -33.85 11.66 2.58
CA ASN A 399 -34.89 12.67 2.49
C ASN A 399 -34.59 13.59 1.30
N ILE A 400 -35.62 13.94 0.55
CA ILE A 400 -35.54 14.92 -0.54
C ILE A 400 -36.42 16.09 -0.12
N ASP A 401 -35.82 17.28 -0.05
CA ASP A 401 -36.53 18.51 0.29
C ASP A 401 -37.36 19.03 -0.90
N ASP A 402 -38.19 20.05 -0.66
CA ASP A 402 -39.03 20.65 -1.68
C ASP A 402 -38.25 21.31 -2.84
N PHE A 403 -36.95 21.49 -2.68
CA PHE A 403 -36.04 22.02 -3.68
C PHE A 403 -35.27 20.91 -4.43
N GLY A 404 -35.52 19.66 -4.12
CA GLY A 404 -34.87 18.49 -4.74
C GLY A 404 -33.51 18.14 -4.13
N ASN A 405 -33.07 18.78 -3.02
CA ASN A 405 -31.81 18.44 -2.37
C ASN A 405 -31.98 17.12 -1.60
N LYS A 406 -31.10 16.16 -1.89
CA LYS A 406 -31.08 14.86 -1.22
C LYS A 406 -30.19 14.94 0.02
N THR A 407 -30.69 14.50 1.16
CA THR A 407 -29.97 14.34 2.42
C THR A 407 -30.17 12.92 2.97
N LYS A 408 -29.28 12.45 3.84
CA LYS A 408 -29.40 11.13 4.45
C LYS A 408 -29.35 11.16 5.97
N TYR A 409 -29.87 10.12 6.59
CA TYR A 409 -29.87 9.93 8.04
C TYR A 409 -29.97 8.46 8.42
N ALA A 410 -29.51 8.11 9.61
CA ALA A 410 -29.74 6.78 10.17
C ALA A 410 -31.06 6.72 10.92
N LYS A 411 -31.87 5.72 10.62
CA LYS A 411 -33.09 5.36 11.37
C LYS A 411 -32.79 4.17 12.27
N VAL A 412 -33.06 4.35 13.55
CA VAL A 412 -32.83 3.35 14.58
C VAL A 412 -34.11 2.76 15.06
N GLU A 413 -34.21 1.43 15.03
CA GLU A 413 -35.27 0.66 15.64
C GLU A 413 -34.73 -0.12 16.84
N ILE A 414 -35.48 -0.09 17.95
CA ILE A 414 -35.10 -0.80 19.17
C ILE A 414 -36.11 -1.96 19.35
N PRO A 415 -35.71 -3.21 19.02
CA PRO A 415 -36.61 -4.36 19.10
C PRO A 415 -37.15 -4.60 20.51
N HIS A 416 -36.32 -4.33 21.51
CA HIS A 416 -36.68 -4.50 22.92
C HIS A 416 -36.24 -3.30 23.74
N ILE A 417 -37.22 -2.64 24.38
CA ILE A 417 -36.92 -1.53 25.31
C ILE A 417 -36.15 -2.09 26.52
N ASP A 418 -34.95 -1.55 26.75
CA ASP A 418 -34.11 -1.94 27.90
C ASP A 418 -33.68 -0.71 28.70
N LYS A 419 -34.40 -0.46 29.77
CA LYS A 419 -34.11 0.61 30.75
C LYS A 419 -33.38 0.12 32.00
N ARG A 420 -32.99 -1.16 32.05
CA ARG A 420 -32.37 -1.76 33.24
C ARG A 420 -30.87 -1.53 33.27
N LYS A 421 -30.21 -1.68 32.15
CA LYS A 421 -28.74 -1.54 32.05
C LYS A 421 -28.35 -0.13 31.62
N PRO A 422 -27.57 0.62 32.41
CA PRO A 422 -27.12 1.96 32.02
C PRO A 422 -26.10 1.84 30.89
N ARG A 423 -26.20 2.75 29.91
CA ARG A 423 -25.31 2.83 28.74
C ARG A 423 -24.76 4.24 28.56
N MET A 424 -23.57 4.29 28.04
CA MET A 424 -22.87 5.49 27.58
C MET A 424 -23.06 5.59 26.06
N LEU A 425 -23.45 6.75 25.60
CA LEU A 425 -23.54 7.08 24.18
C LEU A 425 -22.29 7.84 23.77
N LEU A 426 -21.63 7.39 22.73
CA LEU A 426 -20.41 7.97 22.20
C LEU A 426 -20.66 8.35 20.75
N VAL A 427 -20.23 9.56 20.39
CA VAL A 427 -20.50 10.10 19.05
C VAL A 427 -19.24 10.77 18.52
N ASP A 428 -18.81 10.36 17.35
CA ASP A 428 -17.85 11.10 16.53
C ASP A 428 -18.59 11.66 15.30
N ALA A 429 -18.71 12.98 15.25
CA ALA A 429 -19.62 13.65 14.32
C ALA A 429 -18.89 14.11 13.05
N GLY A 430 -18.86 13.27 12.01
CA GLY A 430 -18.47 13.66 10.65
C GLY A 430 -19.62 14.33 9.88
N GLU A 431 -19.35 15.31 9.02
CA GLU A 431 -20.39 15.99 8.25
C GLU A 431 -20.33 15.73 6.75
N LYS A 432 -19.18 15.98 6.11
CA LYS A 432 -19.08 15.98 4.64
C LYS A 432 -18.08 14.97 4.07
N ARG A 433 -17.02 14.65 4.79
CA ARG A 433 -15.90 13.81 4.31
C ARG A 433 -15.53 12.68 5.26
N ASN A 434 -15.98 12.76 6.51
CA ASN A 434 -15.74 11.74 7.52
C ASN A 434 -17.06 11.03 7.85
N HIS A 435 -16.97 9.80 8.31
CA HIS A 435 -18.10 9.06 8.79
C HIS A 435 -18.68 9.70 10.05
N PHE A 436 -19.95 9.45 10.32
CA PHE A 436 -20.60 9.81 11.56
C PHE A 436 -20.77 8.55 12.40
N ALA A 437 -19.89 8.35 13.39
CA ALA A 437 -19.92 7.14 14.20
C ALA A 437 -20.74 7.31 15.48
N VAL A 438 -21.51 6.27 15.80
CA VAL A 438 -22.32 6.17 17.04
C VAL A 438 -22.01 4.84 17.72
N MET A 439 -21.70 4.89 19.01
CA MET A 439 -21.40 3.72 19.81
C MET A 439 -22.15 3.72 21.15
N LEU A 440 -22.57 2.56 21.58
CA LEU A 440 -23.15 2.30 22.90
C LEU A 440 -22.20 1.41 23.70
N MET A 441 -21.77 1.91 24.84
CA MET A 441 -20.88 1.18 25.76
C MET A 441 -21.50 1.05 27.15
N THR A 442 -21.08 0.00 27.84
CA THR A 442 -21.42 -0.26 29.25
C THR A 442 -20.26 -0.97 29.93
N TRP A 443 -20.41 -1.28 31.22
CA TRP A 443 -19.45 -2.10 31.97
C TRP A 443 -20.01 -3.50 32.19
N GLU A 444 -19.22 -4.54 31.91
CA GLU A 444 -19.57 -5.91 32.22
C GLU A 444 -19.00 -6.31 33.58
N ALA A 445 -19.85 -6.28 34.61
CA ALA A 445 -19.42 -6.47 35.99
C ALA A 445 -18.80 -7.84 36.26
N LYS A 446 -19.29 -8.90 35.57
CA LYS A 446 -18.78 -10.27 35.77
C LYS A 446 -17.34 -10.42 35.26
N MET A 447 -16.97 -9.71 34.21
CA MET A 447 -15.65 -9.78 33.61
C MET A 447 -14.75 -8.61 34.02
N ASP A 448 -15.29 -7.65 34.75
CA ASP A 448 -14.67 -6.38 35.14
C ASP A 448 -14.01 -5.63 33.97
N ARG A 449 -14.73 -5.57 32.84
CA ARG A 449 -14.26 -4.95 31.60
C ARG A 449 -15.33 -4.06 30.95
N PRO A 450 -14.94 -2.98 30.24
CA PRO A 450 -15.85 -2.25 29.37
C PRO A 450 -16.35 -3.14 28.23
N ARG A 451 -17.59 -2.92 27.81
CA ARG A 451 -18.25 -3.68 26.75
C ARG A 451 -18.90 -2.75 25.74
N VAL A 452 -18.64 -3.00 24.45
CA VAL A 452 -19.38 -2.38 23.34
C VAL A 452 -20.69 -3.16 23.14
N ASP A 453 -21.82 -2.52 23.42
CA ASP A 453 -23.13 -3.12 23.18
C ASP A 453 -23.56 -3.01 21.72
N TYR A 454 -23.23 -1.88 21.07
CA TYR A 454 -23.51 -1.65 19.66
C TYR A 454 -22.63 -0.54 19.10
N VAL A 455 -22.29 -0.61 17.82
CA VAL A 455 -21.60 0.43 17.07
C VAL A 455 -22.11 0.45 15.64
N PHE A 456 -22.25 1.63 15.06
CA PHE A 456 -22.52 1.83 13.65
C PHE A 456 -21.95 3.17 13.19
N ASP A 457 -21.81 3.32 11.89
CA ASP A 457 -21.43 4.57 11.26
C ASP A 457 -22.36 4.92 10.10
N VAL A 458 -22.38 6.20 9.77
CA VAL A 458 -23.07 6.75 8.60
C VAL A 458 -21.96 7.22 7.64
N PRO A 459 -21.68 6.46 6.58
CA PRO A 459 -20.61 6.80 5.65
C PRO A 459 -20.93 8.11 4.90
N PRO A 460 -19.92 8.94 4.55
CA PRO A 460 -20.15 10.09 3.69
C PRO A 460 -20.53 9.64 2.28
N GLU A 461 -21.34 10.45 1.60
CA GLU A 461 -21.73 10.22 0.21
C GLU A 461 -21.60 11.55 -0.54
N GLU A 462 -20.95 11.53 -1.70
CA GLU A 462 -20.68 12.75 -2.45
C GLU A 462 -21.98 13.46 -2.86
N GLY A 463 -22.08 14.74 -2.48
CA GLY A 463 -23.29 15.55 -2.75
C GLY A 463 -24.50 15.27 -1.86
N ILE A 464 -24.41 14.32 -0.90
CA ILE A 464 -25.52 13.97 0.00
C ILE A 464 -25.09 14.16 1.46
N PRO A 465 -25.34 15.34 2.05
CA PRO A 465 -24.98 15.61 3.43
C PRO A 465 -25.86 14.86 4.44
N ILE A 466 -25.33 14.65 5.64
CA ILE A 466 -26.08 14.09 6.76
C ILE A 466 -27.05 15.13 7.30
N ASN A 467 -28.30 14.74 7.46
CA ASN A 467 -29.34 15.61 8.03
C ASN A 467 -29.41 15.43 9.54
N PHE A 468 -28.80 16.36 10.28
CA PHE A 468 -28.75 16.31 11.74
C PHE A 468 -30.13 16.42 12.42
N ALA A 469 -31.09 17.12 11.83
CA ALA A 469 -32.44 17.20 12.37
C ALA A 469 -33.14 15.83 12.30
N LEU A 470 -33.05 15.15 11.16
CA LEU A 470 -33.61 13.80 10.99
C LEU A 470 -32.80 12.76 11.79
N MET A 471 -31.48 12.90 11.92
CA MET A 471 -30.67 12.10 12.85
C MET A 471 -31.19 12.21 14.29
N TRP A 472 -31.57 13.41 14.72
CA TRP A 472 -32.17 13.58 16.05
C TRP A 472 -33.49 12.79 16.17
N GLU A 473 -34.43 13.02 15.28
CA GLU A 473 -35.77 12.43 15.37
C GLU A 473 -35.77 10.91 15.18
N HIS A 474 -34.98 10.38 14.26
CA HIS A 474 -35.01 8.99 13.87
C HIS A 474 -33.91 8.12 14.47
N CYS A 475 -32.82 8.72 14.98
CA CYS A 475 -31.71 8.00 15.58
C CYS A 475 -31.63 8.25 17.10
N PHE A 476 -31.31 9.47 17.52
CA PHE A 476 -30.97 9.75 18.93
C PHE A 476 -32.21 9.73 19.84
N LYS A 477 -33.32 10.30 19.44
CA LYS A 477 -34.55 10.30 20.23
C LYS A 477 -35.10 8.88 20.51
N PRO A 478 -35.14 7.95 19.54
CA PRO A 478 -35.41 6.54 19.81
C PRO A 478 -34.43 5.90 20.81
N LEU A 479 -33.12 6.16 20.67
CA LEU A 479 -32.10 5.62 21.58
C LEU A 479 -32.34 6.03 23.04
N VAL A 480 -32.53 7.33 23.32
CA VAL A 480 -32.76 7.81 24.68
C VAL A 480 -34.14 7.47 25.21
N SER A 481 -35.12 7.23 24.32
CA SER A 481 -36.48 6.79 24.69
C SER A 481 -36.54 5.28 24.98
N GLY A 482 -35.80 4.46 24.25
CA GLY A 482 -35.80 2.99 24.35
C GLY A 482 -34.77 2.42 25.32
N LEU A 483 -33.65 3.09 25.52
CA LEU A 483 -32.53 2.64 26.33
C LEU A 483 -32.26 3.56 27.53
N LEU A 484 -31.59 3.05 28.57
CA LEU A 484 -31.16 3.85 29.71
C LEU A 484 -29.79 4.52 29.39
N ILE A 485 -29.80 5.62 28.63
CA ILE A 485 -28.61 6.41 28.36
C ILE A 485 -28.36 7.38 29.52
N LYS A 486 -27.22 7.28 30.20
CA LYS A 486 -26.86 8.15 31.34
C LYS A 486 -25.93 9.30 30.94
N HIS A 487 -24.94 8.99 30.09
CA HIS A 487 -23.96 9.97 29.64
C HIS A 487 -23.82 9.91 28.14
N MET A 488 -23.47 11.06 27.54
CA MET A 488 -23.01 11.13 26.17
C MET A 488 -21.68 11.88 26.14
N PHE A 489 -20.71 11.33 25.38
CA PHE A 489 -19.45 11.97 25.12
C PHE A 489 -19.25 12.09 23.60
N SER A 490 -18.76 13.24 23.16
CA SER A 490 -18.44 13.50 21.76
C SER A 490 -17.18 14.36 21.64
N ASP A 491 -16.56 14.37 20.47
CA ASP A 491 -15.59 15.40 20.14
C ASP A 491 -16.26 16.78 20.04
N THR A 492 -15.48 17.85 20.06
CA THR A 492 -15.96 19.24 20.10
C THR A 492 -16.58 19.71 18.77
N TRP A 493 -16.38 18.98 17.67
CA TRP A 493 -16.90 19.34 16.35
C TRP A 493 -18.36 18.90 16.15
N ASN A 494 -19.20 19.82 15.63
CA ASN A 494 -20.58 19.59 15.18
C ASN A 494 -21.56 18.91 16.16
N SER A 495 -21.23 18.78 17.45
CA SER A 495 -22.06 18.10 18.43
C SER A 495 -22.86 19.02 19.38
N THR A 496 -22.73 20.33 19.26
CA THR A 496 -23.33 21.29 20.21
C THR A 496 -24.87 21.21 20.27
N ASP A 497 -25.55 21.11 19.12
CA ASP A 497 -27.01 20.97 19.06
C ASP A 497 -27.47 19.65 19.70
N LEU A 498 -26.75 18.55 19.41
CA LEU A 498 -27.00 17.24 19.98
C LEU A 498 -26.87 17.25 21.51
N VAL A 499 -25.81 17.89 22.03
CA VAL A 499 -25.59 18.07 23.48
C VAL A 499 -26.77 18.78 24.14
N GLN A 500 -27.26 19.87 23.53
CA GLN A 500 -28.39 20.63 24.07
C GLN A 500 -29.68 19.82 24.10
N LYS A 501 -29.97 19.10 23.03
CA LYS A 501 -31.16 18.24 22.93
C LYS A 501 -31.11 17.09 23.94
N LEU A 502 -29.98 16.41 24.09
CA LEU A 502 -29.81 15.29 25.02
C LEU A 502 -29.94 15.72 26.50
N ARG A 503 -29.50 16.92 26.85
CA ARG A 503 -29.69 17.49 28.20
C ARG A 503 -31.17 17.63 28.57
N GLN A 504 -32.07 17.94 27.61
CA GLN A 504 -33.49 17.97 27.84
C GLN A 504 -34.06 16.60 28.24
N TYR A 505 -33.42 15.51 27.79
CA TYR A 505 -33.74 14.12 28.17
C TYR A 505 -32.97 13.64 29.41
N LYS A 506 -32.38 14.56 30.19
CA LYS A 506 -31.61 14.26 31.42
C LYS A 506 -30.36 13.38 31.17
N VAL A 507 -29.82 13.39 29.95
CA VAL A 507 -28.55 12.76 29.61
C VAL A 507 -27.42 13.74 29.92
N MET A 508 -26.51 13.36 30.77
CA MET A 508 -25.31 14.16 31.06
C MET A 508 -24.39 14.13 29.83
N SER A 509 -24.23 15.27 29.17
CA SER A 509 -23.53 15.37 27.90
C SER A 509 -22.29 16.25 28.04
N GLU A 510 -21.13 15.73 27.65
CA GLU A 510 -19.82 16.39 27.72
C GLU A 510 -19.11 16.27 26.37
N GLN A 511 -18.45 17.36 25.95
CA GLN A 511 -17.56 17.38 24.79
C GLN A 511 -16.11 17.30 25.28
N TYR A 512 -15.33 16.40 24.69
CA TYR A 512 -13.95 16.18 25.09
C TYR A 512 -13.09 15.78 23.90
N THR A 513 -11.98 16.49 23.69
CA THR A 513 -10.97 16.14 22.69
C THR A 513 -9.84 15.38 23.32
N LEU A 514 -9.64 14.13 22.89
CA LEU A 514 -8.57 13.25 23.36
C LEU A 514 -7.19 13.82 22.99
N LYS A 515 -6.28 13.80 23.98
CA LYS A 515 -4.87 14.13 23.76
C LYS A 515 -4.10 12.88 23.34
N PHE A 516 -2.94 13.06 22.72
CA PHE A 516 -2.09 11.94 22.30
C PHE A 516 -1.77 10.97 23.46
N MET A 517 -1.48 11.46 24.66
CA MET A 517 -1.19 10.62 25.81
C MET A 517 -2.39 9.79 26.27
N ASP A 518 -3.61 10.34 26.16
CA ASP A 518 -4.84 9.62 26.46
C ASP A 518 -5.00 8.44 25.49
N LEU A 519 -4.70 8.66 24.20
CA LEU A 519 -4.73 7.60 23.17
C LEU A 519 -3.67 6.51 23.40
N VAL A 520 -2.47 6.89 23.85
CA VAL A 520 -1.39 5.92 24.18
C VAL A 520 -1.82 5.02 25.33
N GLU A 521 -2.43 5.56 26.39
CA GLU A 521 -2.95 4.78 27.51
C GLU A 521 -4.08 3.82 27.04
N ILE A 522 -4.98 4.32 26.19
CA ILE A 522 -6.06 3.50 25.63
C ILE A 522 -5.48 2.37 24.76
N ALA A 523 -4.48 2.65 23.91
CA ALA A 523 -3.83 1.62 23.10
C ALA A 523 -3.21 0.51 23.94
N ALA A 524 -2.54 0.85 25.05
CA ALA A 524 -1.99 -0.13 25.97
C ALA A 524 -3.08 -1.03 26.59
N ARG A 525 -4.22 -0.46 26.97
CA ARG A 525 -5.38 -1.18 27.50
C ARG A 525 -6.03 -2.08 26.44
N LEU A 526 -6.16 -1.60 25.21
CA LEU A 526 -6.65 -2.39 24.09
C LEU A 526 -5.68 -3.53 23.73
N SER A 527 -4.38 -3.28 23.68
CA SER A 527 -3.35 -4.29 23.42
C SER A 527 -3.35 -5.41 24.50
N SER A 528 -3.77 -5.11 25.72
CA SER A 528 -3.95 -6.10 26.79
C SER A 528 -5.31 -6.83 26.75
N GLY A 529 -6.18 -6.51 25.77
CA GLY A 529 -7.51 -7.11 25.65
C GLY A 529 -8.54 -6.61 26.67
N GLU A 530 -8.36 -5.40 27.22
CA GLU A 530 -9.25 -4.82 28.24
C GLU A 530 -10.55 -4.25 27.62
N LEU A 531 -11.22 -5.01 26.78
CA LEU A 531 -12.48 -4.63 26.13
C LEU A 531 -13.27 -5.91 25.82
N ILE A 532 -14.59 -5.82 25.78
CA ILE A 532 -15.46 -6.88 25.27
C ILE A 532 -16.15 -6.36 24.01
N LEU A 533 -15.92 -7.08 22.91
CA LEU A 533 -16.53 -6.82 21.61
C LEU A 533 -17.57 -7.88 21.26
N PRO A 534 -18.62 -7.53 20.53
CA PRO A 534 -19.57 -8.51 20.02
C PRO A 534 -18.90 -9.38 18.95
N LYS A 535 -19.36 -10.63 18.83
CA LYS A 535 -18.97 -11.51 17.74
C LYS A 535 -19.50 -10.95 16.42
N PRO A 536 -18.68 -10.82 15.37
CA PRO A 536 -19.15 -10.49 14.04
C PRO A 536 -20.14 -11.56 13.55
N GLU A 537 -21.35 -11.18 13.21
CA GLU A 537 -22.32 -12.09 12.59
C GLU A 537 -22.45 -11.72 11.12
N LEU A 538 -22.49 -12.74 10.25
CA LEU A 538 -22.82 -12.54 8.84
C LEU A 538 -24.26 -12.03 8.75
N PRO A 539 -24.51 -10.91 8.05
CA PRO A 539 -25.85 -10.45 7.83
C PRO A 539 -26.61 -11.53 7.02
N VAL A 540 -27.84 -11.82 7.42
CA VAL A 540 -28.76 -12.62 6.59
C VAL A 540 -28.97 -11.87 5.28
N GLU A 541 -29.06 -12.57 4.13
CA GLU A 541 -29.11 -11.93 2.80
C GLU A 541 -30.20 -10.86 2.68
N ASP A 542 -31.34 -11.07 3.31
CA ASP A 542 -32.47 -10.11 3.35
C ASP A 542 -32.17 -8.85 4.18
N LEU A 543 -31.20 -8.91 5.11
CA LEU A 543 -30.80 -7.77 5.94
C LEU A 543 -29.73 -6.89 5.27
N ARG A 544 -29.04 -7.39 4.26
CA ARG A 544 -28.04 -6.59 3.50
C ARG A 544 -28.67 -5.41 2.77
N MET A 545 -29.94 -5.53 2.38
CA MET A 545 -30.65 -4.48 1.67
C MET A 545 -31.33 -3.44 2.59
N THR A 546 -31.44 -3.73 3.90
CA THR A 546 -32.26 -2.94 4.83
C THR A 546 -31.51 -2.38 6.03
N TYR A 547 -30.35 -2.95 6.38
CA TYR A 547 -29.57 -2.54 7.55
C TYR A 547 -28.09 -2.44 7.20
N GLU A 548 -27.46 -1.30 7.53
CA GLU A 548 -26.00 -1.17 7.46
C GLU A 548 -25.41 -1.73 8.76
N ASN A 549 -24.83 -2.92 8.67
CA ASN A 549 -24.02 -3.49 9.72
C ASN A 549 -22.56 -3.11 9.43
N PRO A 550 -21.81 -2.62 10.41
CA PRO A 550 -20.39 -2.31 10.27
C PRO A 550 -19.56 -3.60 10.26
N ILE A 551 -19.93 -4.56 9.42
CA ILE A 551 -19.20 -5.81 9.21
C ILE A 551 -18.53 -5.74 7.84
N GLU A 552 -17.23 -5.87 7.86
CA GLU A 552 -16.39 -5.93 6.67
C GLU A 552 -15.80 -7.32 6.50
N PHE A 553 -15.22 -7.59 5.33
CA PHE A 553 -14.59 -8.88 5.05
C PHE A 553 -13.10 -8.68 4.83
N VAL A 554 -12.30 -9.37 5.61
CA VAL A 554 -10.85 -9.45 5.44
C VAL A 554 -10.48 -10.90 5.17
N ASP A 555 -9.86 -11.16 4.02
CA ASP A 555 -9.51 -12.52 3.57
C ASP A 555 -10.70 -13.49 3.59
N GLY A 556 -11.89 -13.01 3.22
CA GLY A 556 -13.14 -13.79 3.20
C GLY A 556 -13.76 -14.08 4.58
N LYS A 557 -13.16 -13.58 5.68
CA LYS A 557 -13.72 -13.70 7.03
C LYS A 557 -14.41 -12.41 7.43
N PRO A 558 -15.60 -12.49 8.06
CA PRO A 558 -16.29 -11.30 8.55
C PRO A 558 -15.51 -10.69 9.72
N ILE A 559 -15.34 -9.38 9.69
CA ILE A 559 -14.76 -8.59 10.77
C ILE A 559 -15.66 -7.40 11.07
N LEU A 560 -15.78 -7.05 12.34
CA LEU A 560 -16.48 -5.83 12.73
C LEU A 560 -15.67 -4.62 12.24
N GLY A 561 -16.31 -3.65 11.56
CA GLY A 561 -15.64 -2.46 11.03
C GLY A 561 -14.83 -1.69 12.09
N LEU A 562 -15.33 -1.65 13.34
CA LEU A 562 -14.58 -1.14 14.48
C LEU A 562 -13.23 -1.84 14.68
N ILE A 563 -13.18 -3.17 14.56
CA ILE A 563 -11.95 -3.94 14.71
C ILE A 563 -10.97 -3.58 13.60
N LEU A 564 -11.47 -3.46 12.37
CA LEU A 564 -10.64 -3.05 11.25
C LEU A 564 -10.05 -1.66 11.49
N GLN A 565 -10.84 -0.69 11.94
CA GLN A 565 -10.34 0.64 12.27
C GLN A 565 -9.30 0.58 13.42
N MET A 566 -9.55 -0.18 14.50
CA MET A 566 -8.59 -0.38 15.59
C MET A 566 -7.23 -0.89 15.09
N LEU A 567 -7.23 -1.84 14.15
CA LEU A 567 -6.01 -2.47 13.62
C LEU A 567 -5.33 -1.65 12.53
N THR A 568 -6.00 -0.66 11.96
CA THR A 568 -5.50 0.13 10.83
C THR A 568 -5.14 1.58 11.16
N VAL A 569 -5.59 2.12 12.30
CA VAL A 569 -5.13 3.45 12.77
C VAL A 569 -3.62 3.46 12.98
N ARG A 570 -2.98 4.56 12.57
CA ARG A 570 -1.52 4.69 12.52
C ARG A 570 -1.02 5.79 13.46
N GLN A 571 0.20 5.59 13.97
CA GLN A 571 0.90 6.63 14.68
C GLN A 571 1.86 7.38 13.73
N VAL A 572 1.69 8.69 13.59
CA VAL A 572 2.61 9.56 12.86
C VAL A 572 3.15 10.62 13.81
N GLY A 573 4.35 10.42 14.32
CA GLY A 573 4.93 11.25 15.35
C GLY A 573 4.12 11.23 16.65
N ARG A 574 3.54 12.35 17.05
CA ARG A 574 2.64 12.49 18.22
C ARG A 574 1.17 12.63 17.82
N ARG A 575 0.78 12.05 16.71
CA ARG A 575 -0.62 12.05 16.24
C ARG A 575 -1.06 10.64 15.90
N VAL A 576 -2.31 10.35 16.14
CA VAL A 576 -2.98 9.15 15.65
C VAL A 576 -3.83 9.57 14.47
N THR A 577 -3.64 8.89 13.35
CA THR A 577 -4.27 9.24 12.07
C THR A 577 -4.92 8.01 11.45
N LYS A 578 -5.95 8.25 10.65
CA LYS A 578 -6.57 7.20 9.86
C LYS A 578 -5.61 6.66 8.79
N PRO A 579 -5.78 5.43 8.30
CA PRO A 579 -5.04 4.92 7.15
C PRO A 579 -5.41 5.71 5.89
N LEU A 580 -4.55 5.67 4.87
CA LEU A 580 -4.70 6.48 3.64
C LEU A 580 -6.05 6.33 2.92
N ASN A 581 -6.60 5.10 2.92
CA ASN A 581 -7.87 4.76 2.30
C ASN A 581 -8.82 4.11 3.30
N GLY A 582 -8.74 4.50 4.56
CA GLY A 582 -9.57 3.97 5.63
C GLY A 582 -10.15 5.07 6.51
N GLU A 583 -10.92 4.65 7.50
CA GLU A 583 -11.63 5.51 8.44
C GLU A 583 -11.16 5.25 9.87
N ASP A 584 -11.37 6.21 10.79
CA ASP A 584 -11.03 6.07 12.20
C ASP A 584 -12.15 6.55 13.15
N ASP A 585 -13.31 6.90 12.62
CA ASP A 585 -14.39 7.53 13.36
C ASP A 585 -14.98 6.60 14.45
N MET A 586 -15.17 5.30 14.15
CA MET A 586 -15.60 4.32 15.17
C MET A 586 -14.50 4.09 16.22
N PHE A 587 -13.23 4.09 15.82
CA PHE A 587 -12.11 4.01 16.76
C PHE A 587 -12.04 5.25 17.66
N ARG A 588 -12.30 6.45 17.14
CA ARG A 588 -12.36 7.67 17.94
C ARG A 588 -13.50 7.64 18.95
N ALA A 589 -14.68 7.18 18.54
CA ALA A 589 -15.80 6.96 19.45
C ALA A 589 -15.45 5.93 20.54
N LEU A 590 -14.79 4.82 20.18
CA LEU A 590 -14.29 3.83 21.14
C LEU A 590 -13.30 4.45 22.14
N ALA A 591 -12.34 5.20 21.64
CA ALA A 591 -11.30 5.82 22.46
C ALA A 591 -11.91 6.79 23.48
N LEU A 592 -12.90 7.61 23.09
CA LEU A 592 -13.67 8.44 24.02
C LEU A 592 -14.33 7.59 25.11
N GLY A 593 -14.96 6.49 24.73
CA GLY A 593 -15.59 5.58 25.67
C GLY A 593 -14.62 4.95 26.64
N MET A 594 -13.50 4.43 26.16
CA MET A 594 -12.44 3.81 26.97
C MET A 594 -11.83 4.81 27.96
N TYR A 595 -11.65 6.07 27.54
CA TYR A 595 -11.13 7.14 28.41
C TYR A 595 -12.10 7.45 29.56
N HIS A 596 -13.37 7.68 29.23
CA HIS A 596 -14.34 8.11 30.23
C HIS A 596 -14.80 6.98 31.15
N ILE A 597 -15.01 5.78 30.64
CA ILE A 597 -15.49 4.63 31.43
C ILE A 597 -14.48 4.17 32.50
N ALA A 598 -13.21 4.51 32.33
CA ALA A 598 -12.16 4.26 33.32
C ALA A 598 -12.24 5.14 34.56
N ARG A 599 -12.98 6.25 34.50
CA ARG A 599 -13.16 7.16 35.66
C ARG A 599 -13.91 6.41 36.78
N PRO A 600 -13.43 6.40 38.04
CA PRO A 600 -14.01 5.60 39.11
C PRO A 600 -15.50 5.85 39.33
N GLU A 601 -15.97 7.10 39.22
CA GLU A 601 -17.36 7.46 39.37
C GLU A 601 -18.24 6.87 38.25
N LEU A 602 -17.76 6.85 37.01
CA LEU A 602 -18.47 6.31 35.86
C LEU A 602 -18.43 4.79 35.88
N LYS A 603 -17.27 4.18 36.13
CA LYS A 603 -17.15 2.73 36.33
C LYS A 603 -18.19 2.23 37.33
N ARG A 604 -18.33 2.92 38.49
CA ARG A 604 -19.33 2.58 39.51
C ARG A 604 -20.76 2.65 38.99
N ILE A 605 -21.12 3.64 38.18
CA ILE A 605 -22.47 3.78 37.61
C ILE A 605 -22.78 2.64 36.63
N TYR A 606 -21.83 2.27 35.78
CA TYR A 606 -22.01 1.29 34.72
C TYR A 606 -21.83 -0.17 35.17
N SER A 607 -21.14 -0.43 36.30
CA SER A 607 -20.96 -1.75 36.88
C SER A 607 -22.14 -2.23 37.76
N ILE A 608 -23.13 -1.38 37.99
CA ILE A 608 -24.32 -1.80 38.76
C ILE A 608 -25.14 -2.77 37.87
N GLU A 609 -25.04 -4.05 38.15
CA GLU A 609 -26.01 -5.02 37.66
C GLU A 609 -27.39 -4.63 38.19
N ALA A 610 -28.41 -4.69 37.34
CA ALA A 610 -29.78 -4.53 37.77
C ALA A 610 -30.14 -5.66 38.76
N ALA A 611 -29.80 -5.45 40.04
CA ALA A 611 -30.36 -6.25 41.09
C ALA A 611 -31.88 -6.11 41.04
N GLY A 612 -32.57 -7.22 40.81
CA GLY A 612 -34.00 -7.22 40.76
C GLY A 612 -34.62 -6.54 41.98
N GLY A 613 -35.47 -5.58 41.72
CA GLY A 613 -36.46 -4.96 42.53
C GLY A 613 -36.24 -4.88 44.05
N ALA A 614 -35.88 -3.68 44.50
CA ALA A 614 -36.39 -3.07 45.73
C ALA A 614 -36.00 -1.60 45.74
N GLY A 615 -37.01 -0.74 45.87
CA GLY A 615 -36.84 0.73 45.88
C GLY A 615 -35.87 1.19 46.93
N GLY A 616 -34.70 1.57 46.49
CA GLY A 616 -33.73 2.32 47.30
C GLY A 616 -33.60 3.74 46.73
N ASN A 617 -34.10 4.72 47.47
CA ASN A 617 -33.93 6.12 47.21
C ASN A 617 -32.44 6.44 46.99
N LEU A 618 -31.99 6.67 45.78
CA LEU A 618 -30.72 7.27 45.47
C LEU A 618 -30.76 8.72 45.96
N GLY A 619 -30.22 8.96 47.13
CA GLY A 619 -30.03 10.29 47.67
C GLY A 619 -29.25 11.12 46.69
N VAL A 620 -29.81 12.26 46.34
CA VAL A 620 -29.16 13.34 45.58
C VAL A 620 -27.90 13.78 46.36
N ILE A 621 -26.74 13.38 45.86
CA ILE A 621 -25.49 13.94 46.39
C ILE A 621 -25.36 15.37 45.82
N SER A 622 -25.81 16.35 46.61
CA SER A 622 -25.55 17.75 46.34
C SER A 622 -24.04 17.99 46.40
N SER A 623 -23.50 18.52 45.32
CA SER A 623 -22.14 19.01 45.26
C SER A 623 -22.01 20.25 46.17
N LYS A 624 -21.56 20.07 47.40
CA LYS A 624 -21.04 21.18 48.20
C LYS A 624 -19.73 21.64 47.57
N SER A 625 -19.77 22.82 46.96
CA SER A 625 -18.61 23.61 46.61
C SER A 625 -17.75 23.85 47.87
N ARG A 626 -16.58 23.25 47.91
CA ARG A 626 -15.54 23.66 48.89
C ARG A 626 -14.89 24.93 48.38
N GLY A 627 -15.06 25.99 49.20
CA GLY A 627 -14.55 27.31 49.00
C GLY A 627 -13.02 27.34 48.80
N SER A 628 -12.60 28.17 47.92
CA SER A 628 -11.24 28.59 47.69
C SER A 628 -10.68 29.26 48.92
N SER A 629 -9.71 28.64 49.60
CA SER A 629 -8.82 29.34 50.53
C SER A 629 -7.66 29.92 49.68
N GLY A 630 -7.64 31.27 49.61
CA GLY A 630 -6.57 31.98 48.98
C GLY A 630 -5.24 31.78 49.67
N ILE A 631 -4.19 31.57 48.94
CA ILE A 631 -2.81 31.71 49.35
C ILE A 631 -2.20 32.87 48.63
N ASP A 632 -1.84 33.87 49.41
CA ASP A 632 -1.19 35.15 49.03
C ASP A 632 0.25 34.87 48.52
N PRO A 633 0.67 35.33 47.35
CA PRO A 633 2.03 35.14 46.87
C PRO A 633 2.89 36.39 47.19
N ARG A 634 3.34 36.55 48.40
CA ARG A 634 4.42 37.50 48.76
C ARG A 634 5.29 36.95 49.89
N LYS A 635 6.37 36.23 49.52
CA LYS A 635 7.63 36.25 50.29
C LYS A 635 8.79 35.93 49.36
N LYS A 636 9.53 36.98 49.04
CA LYS A 636 10.91 36.90 48.53
C LYS A 636 11.81 36.37 49.65
N THR A 637 12.67 35.44 49.36
CA THR A 637 13.98 35.32 49.99
C THR A 637 15.03 34.99 48.97
N SER A 638 16.05 35.78 49.02
CA SER A 638 17.32 35.83 48.33
C SER A 638 18.25 34.67 48.64
N GLY A 639 19.12 34.33 47.68
CA GLY A 639 20.48 33.88 47.98
C GLY A 639 20.88 32.53 47.37
N ALA A 640 21.66 32.46 46.39
CA ALA A 640 23.10 32.32 46.34
C ALA A 640 23.57 31.81 44.96
N ASN A 641 24.52 32.52 44.41
CA ASN A 641 25.37 32.18 43.29
C ASN A 641 26.10 30.89 43.48
N LEU A 642 26.30 30.13 42.42
CA LEU A 642 27.61 29.54 42.12
C LEU A 642 27.75 29.26 40.61
N ALA A 643 28.69 29.99 40.05
CA ALA A 643 29.19 29.84 38.69
C ALA A 643 30.12 28.61 38.57
N THR A 644 30.07 27.90 37.45
CA THR A 644 31.27 27.30 36.86
C THR A 644 31.14 27.25 35.34
N LYS A 645 31.99 28.03 34.70
CA LYS A 645 32.40 27.96 33.30
C LYS A 645 33.24 26.71 33.04
N ARG A 646 33.07 26.11 31.86
CA ARG A 646 34.09 25.49 30.95
C ARG A 646 33.28 24.95 29.78
N GLY A 647 33.37 25.31 28.52
CA GLY A 647 34.51 25.78 27.72
C GLY A 647 35.24 24.58 27.10
N PHE A 648 34.76 24.08 25.92
CA PHE A 648 35.68 23.41 24.98
C PHE A 648 35.20 23.66 23.54
N ARG A 649 36.10 24.28 22.80
CA ARG A 649 36.14 24.40 21.33
C ARG A 649 36.92 23.22 20.76
N GLY A 650 36.64 22.84 19.51
CA GLY A 650 37.65 22.36 18.56
C GLY A 650 37.43 20.95 18.02
N ARG A 651 37.05 20.81 16.90
CA ARG A 651 37.46 20.59 15.49
C ARG A 651 36.37 19.90 14.71
#